data_c5dae233afe43fd692a75f7de2eff23c
#
_entry.id   c5dae233afe43fd692a75f7de2eff23c
#
_cell.length_a   1.000
_cell.length_b   1.000
_cell.length_c   1.000
_cell.angle_alpha   90.00
_cell.angle_beta   90.00
_cell.angle_gamma   90.00
#
_symmetry.space_group_name_H-M   'P 1'
#
loop_
_entity.id
_entity.type
_entity.pdbx_description
1 polymer ?
#
loop_
_entity_poly.entity_id
_entity_poly.type
_entity_poly.pdbx_seq_one_letter_code
_entity_poly.pdbx_strand_id
1 'polypeptide(L)'
;MINSIIAMTVFILVLSYAIGKIVSMKLNLSEKLPYAIPLGFFIILGLHQIITLPVMIWHLSSQVLVILTVILGIVLSGYALFKIKLWYRLTWQLDYILIVIMAGVLIYFYANVDSLNYSGEDFNFYIPFVGSNVNAMQVNMINPWSGETGVLNWIYNFQGYYLFLSALSQLLNVDYMLVTLWLPSIIFLIIMPLCLFNAVHYYFKDTHWFMKWVLVGGLFCLVNDTLSGMIYSYYGNQFRPLIMIYLIWIYVASREKETPWSILSLIILMFSHYSVQSTGLFVGGMLVLLLLGFEVFIAKQPNLKLPVTLSIPLAFYVIGIISTMSMLFALIATIILVVLYPLIYWLVQKFSNIMKKIMRFALILLLASILLISIVMTLKGIASPVSMASFIPDYINGITYFTEKSFISYQAILLPLKVIYTLVGWALLIGVLCYRCEVEEYRLYKVILVGTLIFFYNPFVAPFISKYLTGIVYGRTTILLFSLITFAVGVKFYVSLMKSIKAKTILTLGLTAVFGILFINNSVIHAQDFSLKFLINDTTYDPYYKLPYDLIEAEKALVEYKLEYFKEPDYRTTVMSCDLRTRFLYEPQILVFNVATLRDFYMNYDTNPYEYRMFIYSLLTNSKSWAEEEPSVYNDLERRMRAYTIEFVIVPADGDPLLYETLGSFANRIYINNSYVVYHISYLNQ
;
A
#
# COMPACT_ATOMS: atom_id res chain seq x y z
N MET A 1 -7.45 23.03 11.77
CA MET A 1 -6.96 21.99 10.85
C MET A 1 -7.34 20.57 11.31
N ILE A 2 -6.86 20.07 12.44
CA ILE A 2 -7.18 18.71 12.90
C ILE A 2 -8.67 18.45 13.08
N ASN A 3 -9.43 19.40 13.60
CA ASN A 3 -10.89 19.26 13.73
C ASN A 3 -11.58 19.01 12.37
N SER A 4 -11.09 19.62 11.28
CA SER A 4 -11.61 19.38 9.93
C SER A 4 -11.30 17.96 9.45
N ILE A 5 -10.09 17.45 9.77
CA ILE A 5 -9.70 16.06 9.46
C ILE A 5 -10.59 15.08 10.24
N ILE A 6 -10.80 15.32 11.54
CA ILE A 6 -11.66 14.47 12.39
C ILE A 6 -13.09 14.49 11.85
N ALA A 7 -13.66 15.67 11.57
CA ALA A 7 -15.00 15.79 11.02
C ALA A 7 -15.15 15.03 9.68
N MET A 8 -14.18 15.17 8.77
CA MET A 8 -14.17 14.43 7.51
C MET A 8 -14.03 12.92 7.73
N THR A 9 -13.17 12.51 8.67
CA THR A 9 -13.04 11.09 9.03
C THR A 9 -14.35 10.50 9.51
N VAL A 10 -15.03 11.20 10.43
CA VAL A 10 -16.36 10.79 10.94
C VAL A 10 -17.38 10.73 9.79
N PHE A 11 -17.40 11.72 8.91
CA PHE A 11 -18.27 11.72 7.74
C PHE A 11 -18.02 10.49 6.84
N ILE A 12 -16.76 10.20 6.51
CA ILE A 12 -16.37 9.03 5.69
C ILE A 12 -16.79 7.73 6.39
N LEU A 13 -16.58 7.61 7.70
CA LEU A 13 -16.94 6.40 8.47
C LEU A 13 -18.47 6.19 8.51
N VAL A 14 -19.25 7.25 8.73
CA VAL A 14 -20.72 7.17 8.72
C VAL A 14 -21.23 6.79 7.34
N LEU A 15 -20.71 7.42 6.27
CA LEU A 15 -21.04 7.08 4.89
C LEU A 15 -20.64 5.64 4.57
N SER A 16 -19.47 5.22 5.00
CA SER A 16 -18.98 3.83 4.85
C SER A 16 -19.88 2.84 5.58
N TYR A 17 -20.33 3.16 6.78
CA TYR A 17 -21.31 2.33 7.49
C TYR A 17 -22.61 2.19 6.70
N ALA A 18 -23.18 3.32 6.23
CA ALA A 18 -24.44 3.32 5.49
C ALA A 18 -24.35 2.50 4.19
N ILE A 19 -23.35 2.78 3.35
CA ILE A 19 -23.13 2.08 2.08
C ILE A 19 -22.83 0.60 2.32
N GLY A 20 -21.94 0.28 3.26
CA GLY A 20 -21.57 -1.09 3.59
C GLY A 20 -22.74 -1.91 4.10
N LYS A 21 -23.61 -1.31 4.93
CA LYS A 21 -24.83 -1.97 5.44
C LYS A 21 -25.81 -2.25 4.31
N ILE A 22 -26.04 -1.28 3.43
CA ILE A 22 -26.92 -1.45 2.27
C ILE A 22 -26.40 -2.59 1.37
N VAL A 23 -25.10 -2.57 1.05
CA VAL A 23 -24.47 -3.58 0.19
C VAL A 23 -24.49 -4.96 0.86
N SER A 24 -24.11 -5.06 2.13
CA SER A 24 -24.10 -6.34 2.85
C SER A 24 -25.50 -6.99 2.94
N MET A 25 -26.54 -6.17 3.08
CA MET A 25 -27.95 -6.66 3.04
C MET A 25 -28.33 -7.15 1.65
N LYS A 26 -27.94 -6.42 0.59
CA LYS A 26 -28.22 -6.82 -0.81
C LYS A 26 -27.46 -8.09 -1.21
N LEU A 27 -26.33 -8.35 -0.59
CA LEU A 27 -25.53 -9.55 -0.79
C LEU A 27 -25.93 -10.71 0.15
N ASN A 28 -26.88 -10.51 1.06
CA ASN A 28 -27.23 -11.43 2.15
C ASN A 28 -26.02 -11.81 3.05
N LEU A 29 -25.09 -10.86 3.22
CA LEU A 29 -23.88 -11.03 4.03
C LEU A 29 -23.95 -10.38 5.40
N SER A 30 -25.06 -9.71 5.74
CA SER A 30 -25.19 -8.94 7.00
C SER A 30 -25.06 -9.80 8.26
N GLU A 31 -25.39 -11.09 8.20
CA GLU A 31 -25.17 -12.03 9.30
C GLU A 31 -23.74 -12.58 9.34
N LYS A 32 -23.10 -12.77 8.18
CA LYS A 32 -21.73 -13.28 8.08
C LYS A 32 -20.70 -12.17 8.36
N LEU A 33 -20.99 -10.95 7.93
CA LEU A 33 -20.15 -9.75 8.05
C LEU A 33 -20.94 -8.61 8.74
N PRO A 34 -21.11 -8.66 10.06
CA PRO A 34 -21.96 -7.71 10.77
C PRO A 34 -21.40 -6.29 10.80
N TYR A 35 -20.08 -6.14 10.72
CA TYR A 35 -19.40 -4.85 10.77
C TYR A 35 -19.22 -4.28 9.37
N ALA A 36 -20.12 -3.39 8.98
CA ALA A 36 -20.29 -2.95 7.60
C ALA A 36 -19.28 -1.87 7.11
N ILE A 37 -18.66 -1.13 8.04
CA ILE A 37 -17.77 0.00 7.70
C ILE A 37 -16.65 -0.40 6.72
N PRO A 38 -15.90 -1.51 6.91
CA PRO A 38 -14.83 -1.85 5.97
C PRO A 38 -15.33 -2.05 4.54
N LEU A 39 -16.41 -2.80 4.38
CA LEU A 39 -16.99 -3.03 3.06
C LEU A 39 -17.40 -1.73 2.39
N GLY A 40 -18.07 -0.83 3.12
CA GLY A 40 -18.49 0.45 2.58
C GLY A 40 -17.34 1.35 2.19
N PHE A 41 -16.29 1.43 3.01
CA PHE A 41 -15.09 2.19 2.70
C PHE A 41 -14.41 1.68 1.42
N PHE A 42 -14.26 0.37 1.27
CA PHE A 42 -13.67 -0.21 0.06
C PHE A 42 -14.54 0.02 -1.18
N ILE A 43 -15.86 -0.01 -1.04
CA ILE A 43 -16.78 0.36 -2.13
C ILE A 43 -16.59 1.85 -2.51
N ILE A 44 -16.50 2.75 -1.54
CA ILE A 44 -16.26 4.19 -1.79
C ILE A 44 -14.94 4.41 -2.54
N LEU A 45 -13.86 3.76 -2.10
CA LEU A 45 -12.55 3.85 -2.77
C LEU A 45 -12.62 3.32 -4.21
N GLY A 46 -13.29 2.20 -4.44
CA GLY A 46 -13.44 1.64 -5.78
C GLY A 46 -14.27 2.51 -6.70
N LEU A 47 -15.35 3.11 -6.20
CA LEU A 47 -16.17 4.08 -6.96
C LEU A 47 -15.36 5.34 -7.26
N HIS A 48 -14.59 5.85 -6.28
CA HIS A 48 -13.70 6.98 -6.51
C HIS A 48 -12.67 6.67 -7.61
N GLN A 49 -12.05 5.49 -7.57
CA GLN A 49 -11.13 5.05 -8.63
C GLN A 49 -11.79 5.09 -10.01
N ILE A 50 -13.02 4.58 -10.13
CA ILE A 50 -13.75 4.54 -11.41
C ILE A 50 -14.01 5.94 -11.94
N ILE A 51 -14.52 6.85 -11.12
CA ILE A 51 -14.88 8.21 -11.58
C ILE A 51 -13.66 9.08 -11.86
N THR A 52 -12.51 8.78 -11.23
CA THR A 52 -11.27 9.52 -11.43
C THR A 52 -10.39 8.95 -12.54
N LEU A 53 -10.73 7.80 -13.14
CA LEU A 53 -10.01 7.26 -14.30
C LEU A 53 -9.82 8.29 -15.43
N PRO A 54 -10.84 9.05 -15.87
CA PRO A 54 -10.63 10.08 -16.89
C PRO A 54 -9.66 11.17 -16.48
N VAL A 55 -9.66 11.56 -15.20
CA VAL A 55 -8.74 12.56 -14.66
C VAL A 55 -7.29 12.07 -14.77
N MET A 56 -7.05 10.80 -14.44
CA MET A 56 -5.72 10.19 -14.51
C MET A 56 -5.26 9.94 -15.95
N ILE A 57 -6.16 9.52 -16.84
CA ILE A 57 -5.84 9.23 -18.24
C ILE A 57 -5.54 10.50 -19.04
N TRP A 58 -6.29 11.57 -18.80
CA TRP A 58 -6.17 12.83 -19.54
C TRP A 58 -5.43 13.92 -18.77
N HIS A 59 -4.87 13.60 -17.62
CA HIS A 59 -4.17 14.54 -16.74
C HIS A 59 -4.96 15.85 -16.52
N LEU A 60 -6.25 15.71 -16.20
CA LEU A 60 -7.10 16.87 -15.94
C LEU A 60 -6.65 17.59 -14.66
N SER A 61 -7.18 18.79 -14.44
CA SER A 61 -6.81 19.57 -13.26
C SER A 61 -7.30 18.96 -11.95
N SER A 62 -6.64 19.29 -10.86
CA SER A 62 -7.05 18.92 -9.50
C SER A 62 -8.46 19.46 -9.15
N GLN A 63 -8.87 20.59 -9.75
CA GLN A 63 -10.22 21.11 -9.56
C GLN A 63 -11.30 20.15 -10.09
N VAL A 64 -11.08 19.54 -11.27
CA VAL A 64 -11.96 18.49 -11.79
C VAL A 64 -11.99 17.29 -10.85
N LEU A 65 -10.83 16.88 -10.33
CA LEU A 65 -10.72 15.82 -9.34
C LEU A 65 -11.56 16.11 -8.09
N VAL A 66 -11.46 17.32 -7.53
CA VAL A 66 -12.26 17.75 -6.36
C VAL A 66 -13.75 17.75 -6.68
N ILE A 67 -14.16 18.30 -7.83
CA ILE A 67 -15.57 18.34 -8.24
C ILE A 67 -16.13 16.92 -8.32
N LEU A 68 -15.43 15.98 -8.96
CA LEU A 68 -15.87 14.59 -9.06
C LEU A 68 -15.94 13.91 -7.69
N THR A 69 -15.00 14.19 -6.81
CA THR A 69 -14.98 13.67 -5.42
C THR A 69 -16.19 14.19 -4.63
N VAL A 70 -16.52 15.47 -4.76
CA VAL A 70 -17.69 16.08 -4.12
C VAL A 70 -18.99 15.51 -4.70
N ILE A 71 -19.10 15.38 -6.02
CA ILE A 71 -20.27 14.77 -6.67
C ILE A 71 -20.46 13.33 -6.16
N LEU A 72 -19.40 12.53 -6.07
CA LEU A 72 -19.49 11.19 -5.50
C LEU A 72 -20.02 11.22 -4.07
N GLY A 73 -19.47 12.10 -3.23
CA GLY A 73 -19.91 12.28 -1.84
C GLY A 73 -21.40 12.64 -1.75
N ILE A 74 -21.87 13.57 -2.59
CA ILE A 74 -23.28 13.97 -2.64
C ILE A 74 -24.18 12.81 -3.11
N VAL A 75 -23.80 12.12 -4.18
CA VAL A 75 -24.57 10.99 -4.73
C VAL A 75 -24.68 9.86 -3.72
N LEU A 76 -23.56 9.49 -3.08
CA LEU A 76 -23.57 8.43 -2.07
C LEU A 76 -24.34 8.83 -0.81
N SER A 77 -24.23 10.07 -0.36
CA SER A 77 -25.00 10.59 0.77
C SER A 77 -26.51 10.64 0.45
N GLY A 78 -26.86 11.13 -0.73
CA GLY A 78 -28.25 11.11 -1.20
C GLY A 78 -28.82 9.69 -1.29
N TYR A 79 -28.05 8.74 -1.82
CA TYR A 79 -28.45 7.34 -1.86
C TYR A 79 -28.58 6.73 -0.47
N ALA A 80 -27.66 7.03 0.46
CA ALA A 80 -27.74 6.59 1.84
C ALA A 80 -28.99 7.14 2.53
N LEU A 81 -29.30 8.43 2.35
CA LEU A 81 -30.53 9.04 2.88
C LEU A 81 -31.80 8.42 2.28
N PHE A 82 -31.83 8.21 0.96
CA PHE A 82 -32.94 7.52 0.30
C PHE A 82 -33.17 6.10 0.83
N LYS A 83 -32.10 5.41 1.21
CA LYS A 83 -32.14 4.06 1.79
C LYS A 83 -32.02 4.04 3.32
N ILE A 84 -32.33 5.14 3.99
CA ILE A 84 -32.12 5.31 5.45
C ILE A 84 -32.75 4.18 6.28
N LYS A 85 -33.93 3.69 5.90
CA LYS A 85 -34.63 2.58 6.58
C LYS A 85 -33.81 1.27 6.64
N LEU A 86 -32.82 1.11 5.76
CA LEU A 86 -31.99 -0.10 5.73
C LEU A 86 -30.80 -0.05 6.70
N TRP A 87 -30.31 1.12 7.06
CA TRP A 87 -29.05 1.23 7.82
C TRP A 87 -29.14 2.03 9.12
N TYR A 88 -30.14 2.89 9.32
CA TYR A 88 -30.20 3.76 10.49
C TYR A 88 -30.36 3.03 11.83
N ARG A 89 -30.86 1.76 11.81
CA ARG A 89 -31.00 0.96 13.02
C ARG A 89 -29.65 0.37 13.40
N LEU A 90 -29.01 0.99 14.37
CA LEU A 90 -27.83 0.43 15.02
C LEU A 90 -28.29 -0.72 15.92
N THR A 91 -27.93 -1.96 15.58
CA THR A 91 -28.04 -3.08 16.51
C THR A 91 -26.84 -3.01 17.44
N TRP A 92 -27.06 -2.59 18.68
CA TRP A 92 -25.98 -2.54 19.67
C TRP A 92 -25.49 -3.96 19.96
N GLN A 93 -24.17 -4.16 19.85
CA GLN A 93 -23.48 -5.39 20.19
C GLN A 93 -22.37 -5.06 21.20
N LEU A 94 -22.14 -5.95 22.16
CA LEU A 94 -21.08 -5.78 23.17
C LEU A 94 -19.69 -5.66 22.52
N ASP A 95 -19.50 -6.26 21.36
CA ASP A 95 -18.27 -6.19 20.59
C ASP A 95 -17.88 -4.77 20.19
N TYR A 96 -18.85 -3.85 20.02
CA TYR A 96 -18.54 -2.44 19.71
C TYR A 96 -17.73 -1.77 20.80
N ILE A 97 -17.90 -2.14 22.06
CA ILE A 97 -17.10 -1.60 23.17
C ILE A 97 -15.63 -1.99 22.97
N LEU A 98 -15.37 -3.26 22.68
CA LEU A 98 -14.00 -3.75 22.47
C LEU A 98 -13.37 -3.15 21.22
N ILE A 99 -14.15 -3.01 20.14
CA ILE A 99 -13.69 -2.36 18.90
C ILE A 99 -13.28 -0.92 19.18
N VAL A 100 -14.10 -0.16 19.92
CA VAL A 100 -13.80 1.22 20.28
C VAL A 100 -12.55 1.30 21.17
N ILE A 101 -12.41 0.38 22.12
CA ILE A 101 -11.22 0.32 22.99
C ILE A 101 -9.98 0.01 22.13
N MET A 102 -10.02 -1.02 21.28
CA MET A 102 -8.90 -1.37 20.41
C MET A 102 -8.53 -0.21 19.49
N ALA A 103 -9.49 0.35 18.76
CA ALA A 103 -9.24 1.48 17.89
C ALA A 103 -8.71 2.70 18.66
N GLY A 104 -9.27 3.00 19.84
CA GLY A 104 -8.81 4.07 20.70
C GLY A 104 -7.37 3.89 21.17
N VAL A 105 -6.99 2.69 21.59
CA VAL A 105 -5.61 2.37 22.00
C VAL A 105 -4.65 2.50 20.80
N LEU A 106 -5.03 2.01 19.62
CA LEU A 106 -4.21 2.08 18.42
C LEU A 106 -4.03 3.54 17.94
N ILE A 107 -5.11 4.33 17.96
CA ILE A 107 -5.07 5.75 17.60
C ILE A 107 -4.24 6.53 18.63
N TYR A 108 -4.41 6.23 19.92
CA TYR A 108 -3.60 6.83 20.98
C TYR A 108 -2.12 6.51 20.78
N PHE A 109 -1.78 5.25 20.52
CA PHE A 109 -0.41 4.83 20.20
C PHE A 109 0.13 5.60 18.98
N TYR A 110 -0.61 5.62 17.87
CA TYR A 110 -0.22 6.34 16.66
C TYR A 110 -0.01 7.85 16.91
N ALA A 111 -0.90 8.46 17.68
CA ALA A 111 -0.80 9.89 18.02
C ALA A 111 0.47 10.23 18.83
N ASN A 112 0.92 9.30 19.69
CA ASN A 112 2.07 9.49 20.56
C ASN A 112 3.40 8.95 19.99
N VAL A 113 3.43 8.53 18.73
CA VAL A 113 4.69 8.26 18.04
C VAL A 113 5.29 9.58 17.58
N ASP A 114 6.39 10.00 18.23
CA ASP A 114 6.98 11.32 18.03
C ASP A 114 7.73 11.44 16.70
N SER A 115 8.39 10.38 16.26
CA SER A 115 9.04 10.37 14.96
C SER A 115 8.60 9.14 14.17
N LEU A 116 8.07 9.38 13.00
CA LEU A 116 8.05 8.37 11.97
C LEU A 116 9.49 8.23 11.48
N ASN A 117 10.09 7.06 11.64
CA ASN A 117 11.39 6.82 11.04
C ASN A 117 11.22 6.69 9.53
N TYR A 118 11.41 7.81 8.85
CA TYR A 118 11.19 7.97 7.41
C TYR A 118 12.33 7.36 6.57
N SER A 119 13.10 6.44 7.10
CA SER A 119 14.15 5.75 6.35
C SER A 119 13.62 4.87 5.21
N GLY A 120 12.31 4.63 5.17
CA GLY A 120 11.64 3.88 4.11
C GLY A 120 11.43 4.70 2.84
N GLU A 121 11.78 4.14 1.70
CA GLU A 121 11.68 4.77 0.38
C GLU A 121 10.25 5.15 -0.02
N ASP A 122 9.26 4.40 0.42
CA ASP A 122 7.85 4.59 0.06
C ASP A 122 7.27 5.91 0.60
N PHE A 123 7.72 6.39 1.75
CA PHE A 123 7.31 7.69 2.30
C PHE A 123 7.72 8.84 1.41
N ASN A 124 8.97 8.83 1.00
CA ASN A 124 9.57 9.85 0.16
C ASN A 124 8.91 9.97 -1.22
N PHE A 125 8.05 9.01 -1.57
CA PHE A 125 7.26 9.04 -2.78
C PHE A 125 5.80 9.44 -2.52
N TYR A 126 5.10 8.74 -1.63
CA TYR A 126 3.65 8.86 -1.55
C TYR A 126 3.15 10.14 -0.88
N ILE A 127 3.86 10.69 0.09
CA ILE A 127 3.50 11.98 0.69
C ILE A 127 3.68 13.11 -0.34
N PRO A 128 4.86 13.27 -0.99
CA PRO A 128 5.01 14.22 -2.09
C PRO A 128 4.08 13.96 -3.28
N PHE A 129 3.70 12.72 -3.53
CA PHE A 129 2.74 12.39 -4.58
C PHE A 129 1.35 12.99 -4.29
N VAL A 130 0.88 12.94 -3.04
CA VAL A 130 -0.34 13.65 -2.65
C VAL A 130 -0.17 15.15 -2.82
N GLY A 131 0.92 15.73 -2.31
CA GLY A 131 1.20 17.17 -2.38
C GLY A 131 1.29 17.70 -3.80
N SER A 132 1.98 16.98 -4.70
CA SER A 132 2.16 17.39 -6.09
C SER A 132 0.85 17.44 -6.90
N ASN A 133 -0.20 16.82 -6.41
CA ASN A 133 -1.53 16.81 -7.03
C ASN A 133 -2.51 17.80 -6.39
N VAL A 134 -2.16 18.45 -5.27
CA VAL A 134 -2.97 19.52 -4.67
C VAL A 134 -2.80 20.80 -5.50
N ASN A 135 -3.90 21.44 -5.87
CA ASN A 135 -3.94 22.64 -6.72
C ASN A 135 -3.21 22.50 -8.08
N ALA A 136 -2.95 21.28 -8.54
CA ALA A 136 -2.27 21.02 -9.78
C ALA A 136 -3.12 21.39 -11.00
N MET A 137 -2.54 22.08 -11.99
CA MET A 137 -3.19 22.31 -13.29
C MET A 137 -3.42 21.01 -14.04
N GLN A 138 -2.51 20.05 -13.87
CA GLN A 138 -2.59 18.71 -14.43
C GLN A 138 -2.12 17.70 -13.38
N VAL A 139 -2.96 16.73 -13.04
CA VAL A 139 -2.58 15.70 -12.08
C VAL A 139 -1.57 14.72 -12.67
N ASN A 140 -0.73 14.13 -11.81
CA ASN A 140 0.27 13.11 -12.15
C ASN A 140 1.33 13.59 -13.17
N MET A 141 1.60 14.88 -13.21
CA MET A 141 2.60 15.49 -14.11
C MET A 141 3.89 15.90 -13.39
N ILE A 142 4.00 15.64 -12.10
CA ILE A 142 5.21 15.92 -11.32
C ILE A 142 5.73 14.61 -10.76
N ASN A 143 7.00 14.33 -11.00
CA ASN A 143 7.67 13.19 -10.38
C ASN A 143 7.89 13.48 -8.88
N PRO A 144 7.26 12.72 -7.97
CA PRO A 144 7.40 12.98 -6.53
C PRO A 144 8.82 12.81 -6.00
N TRP A 145 9.67 12.05 -6.70
CA TRP A 145 11.06 11.84 -6.30
C TRP A 145 11.95 13.06 -6.59
N SER A 146 11.84 13.59 -7.79
CA SER A 146 12.73 14.65 -8.27
C SER A 146 12.06 16.02 -8.36
N GLY A 147 10.73 16.10 -8.25
CA GLY A 147 9.97 17.31 -8.52
C GLY A 147 9.95 17.73 -9.99
N GLU A 148 10.58 16.96 -10.89
CA GLU A 148 10.62 17.27 -12.32
C GLU A 148 9.23 17.17 -12.93
N THR A 149 8.95 18.03 -13.91
CA THR A 149 7.71 17.96 -14.70
C THR A 149 7.82 16.89 -15.77
N GLY A 150 6.79 16.10 -15.93
CA GLY A 150 6.68 15.03 -16.92
C GLY A 150 5.61 14.04 -16.54
N VAL A 151 5.19 13.20 -17.48
CA VAL A 151 4.19 12.17 -17.22
C VAL A 151 4.76 11.16 -16.21
N LEU A 152 4.04 10.96 -15.13
CA LEU A 152 4.41 9.98 -14.11
C LEU A 152 4.48 8.58 -14.72
N ASN A 153 5.44 7.77 -14.27
CA ASN A 153 5.53 6.39 -14.69
C ASN A 153 4.16 5.70 -14.54
N TRP A 154 3.73 4.94 -15.56
CA TRP A 154 2.43 4.28 -15.63
C TRP A 154 2.10 3.47 -14.37
N ILE A 155 3.11 2.90 -13.70
CA ILE A 155 2.96 2.14 -12.46
C ILE A 155 2.27 2.98 -11.37
N TYR A 156 2.53 4.27 -11.31
CA TYR A 156 2.03 5.16 -10.27
C TYR A 156 0.83 6.01 -10.72
N ASN A 157 0.61 6.11 -12.04
CA ASN A 157 -0.38 7.04 -12.61
C ASN A 157 -1.83 6.71 -12.20
N PHE A 158 -2.14 5.45 -11.91
CA PHE A 158 -3.51 4.99 -11.68
C PHE A 158 -3.83 4.69 -10.20
N GLN A 159 -3.19 5.38 -9.26
CA GLN A 159 -3.40 5.19 -7.83
C GLN A 159 -4.39 6.23 -7.27
N GLY A 160 -5.68 6.04 -7.53
CA GLY A 160 -6.74 6.96 -7.13
C GLY A 160 -6.89 7.15 -5.62
N TYR A 161 -6.37 6.28 -4.79
CA TYR A 161 -6.32 6.45 -3.34
C TYR A 161 -5.55 7.72 -2.93
N TYR A 162 -4.39 7.96 -3.53
CA TYR A 162 -3.59 9.15 -3.21
C TYR A 162 -4.21 10.42 -3.81
N LEU A 163 -4.85 10.31 -4.99
CA LEU A 163 -5.64 11.41 -5.54
C LEU A 163 -6.87 11.74 -4.68
N PHE A 164 -7.48 10.74 -4.04
CA PHE A 164 -8.53 10.97 -3.06
C PHE A 164 -8.03 11.83 -1.89
N LEU A 165 -6.84 11.55 -1.37
CA LEU A 165 -6.23 12.36 -0.31
C LEU A 165 -5.90 13.77 -0.79
N SER A 166 -5.38 13.92 -2.03
CA SER A 166 -5.14 15.24 -2.63
C SER A 166 -6.43 16.05 -2.77
N ALA A 167 -7.50 15.43 -3.24
CA ALA A 167 -8.81 16.08 -3.35
C ALA A 167 -9.37 16.51 -1.99
N LEU A 168 -9.20 15.68 -0.95
CA LEU A 168 -9.64 16.02 0.40
C LEU A 168 -8.79 17.13 1.03
N SER A 169 -7.49 17.14 0.80
CA SER A 169 -6.61 18.23 1.24
C SER A 169 -7.08 19.56 0.65
N GLN A 170 -7.31 19.60 -0.65
CA GLN A 170 -7.79 20.81 -1.34
C GLN A 170 -9.20 21.21 -0.89
N LEU A 171 -10.12 20.25 -0.74
CA LEU A 171 -11.50 20.50 -0.29
C LEU A 171 -11.56 21.07 1.13
N LEU A 172 -10.73 20.56 2.03
CA LEU A 172 -10.69 20.98 3.43
C LEU A 172 -9.83 22.23 3.64
N ASN A 173 -9.08 22.64 2.64
CA ASN A 173 -8.03 23.66 2.74
C ASN A 173 -7.09 23.37 3.92
N VAL A 174 -6.62 22.12 4.01
CA VAL A 174 -5.72 21.63 5.05
C VAL A 174 -4.47 21.09 4.36
N ASP A 175 -3.33 21.30 4.99
CA ASP A 175 -2.05 20.80 4.54
C ASP A 175 -2.14 19.30 4.17
N TYR A 176 -1.66 18.96 2.98
CA TYR A 176 -1.73 17.61 2.43
C TYR A 176 -0.97 16.58 3.28
N MET A 177 0.11 16.99 3.94
CA MET A 177 0.84 16.11 4.83
C MET A 177 -0.01 15.71 6.03
N LEU A 178 -0.71 16.68 6.66
CA LEU A 178 -1.61 16.39 7.78
C LEU A 178 -2.77 15.48 7.33
N VAL A 179 -3.37 15.76 6.16
CA VAL A 179 -4.44 14.90 5.63
C VAL A 179 -3.92 13.49 5.36
N THR A 180 -2.73 13.37 4.75
CA THR A 180 -2.13 12.06 4.42
C THR A 180 -1.76 11.26 5.65
N LEU A 181 -1.21 11.89 6.68
CA LEU A 181 -0.80 11.19 7.89
C LEU A 181 -2.00 10.78 8.76
N TRP A 182 -2.98 11.66 8.96
CA TRP A 182 -4.00 11.47 9.99
C TRP A 182 -5.29 10.83 9.48
N LEU A 183 -5.84 11.29 8.36
CA LEU A 183 -7.15 10.81 7.90
C LEU A 183 -7.14 9.31 7.57
N PRO A 184 -6.27 8.80 6.70
CA PRO A 184 -6.26 7.37 6.38
C PRO A 184 -5.79 6.52 7.54
N SER A 185 -4.89 7.03 8.41
CA SER A 185 -4.42 6.28 9.57
C SER A 185 -5.53 6.04 10.57
N ILE A 186 -6.31 7.06 10.92
CA ILE A 186 -7.46 6.89 11.82
C ILE A 186 -8.47 5.92 11.20
N ILE A 187 -8.75 6.06 9.89
CA ILE A 187 -9.67 5.15 9.18
C ILE A 187 -9.14 3.71 9.23
N PHE A 188 -7.85 3.50 8.93
CA PHE A 188 -7.25 2.16 8.95
C PHE A 188 -7.29 1.52 10.33
N LEU A 189 -6.92 2.27 11.38
CA LEU A 189 -6.89 1.80 12.76
C LEU A 189 -8.29 1.46 13.32
N ILE A 190 -9.36 1.94 12.68
CA ILE A 190 -10.74 1.54 12.94
C ILE A 190 -11.16 0.36 12.06
N ILE A 191 -10.83 0.38 10.78
CA ILE A 191 -11.23 -0.65 9.82
C ILE A 191 -10.57 -2.00 10.13
N MET A 192 -9.31 -2.01 10.53
CA MET A 192 -8.57 -3.23 10.76
C MET A 192 -9.17 -4.08 11.90
N PRO A 193 -9.45 -3.56 13.11
CA PRO A 193 -10.20 -4.30 14.12
C PRO A 193 -11.56 -4.83 13.62
N LEU A 194 -12.30 -4.01 12.87
CA LEU A 194 -13.59 -4.42 12.30
C LEU A 194 -13.46 -5.59 11.31
N CYS A 195 -12.38 -5.62 10.52
CA CYS A 195 -12.09 -6.75 9.63
C CYS A 195 -11.78 -8.03 10.42
N LEU A 196 -11.02 -7.92 11.53
CA LEU A 196 -10.72 -9.05 12.41
C LEU A 196 -11.99 -9.62 13.05
N PHE A 197 -12.86 -8.75 13.56
CA PHE A 197 -14.16 -9.16 14.09
C PHE A 197 -15.03 -9.83 13.02
N ASN A 198 -15.07 -9.29 11.80
CA ASN A 198 -15.76 -9.93 10.69
C ASN A 198 -15.18 -11.32 10.39
N ALA A 199 -13.87 -11.49 10.36
CA ALA A 199 -13.24 -12.80 10.14
C ALA A 199 -13.57 -13.79 11.24
N VAL A 200 -13.49 -13.37 12.51
CA VAL A 200 -13.84 -14.24 13.64
C VAL A 200 -15.32 -14.57 13.63
N HIS A 201 -16.18 -13.61 13.31
CA HIS A 201 -17.62 -13.87 13.21
C HIS A 201 -17.94 -14.84 12.07
N TYR A 202 -17.27 -14.70 10.93
CA TYR A 202 -17.45 -15.54 9.75
C TYR A 202 -17.03 -17.00 9.99
N TYR A 203 -15.84 -17.21 10.57
CA TYR A 203 -15.27 -18.56 10.71
C TYR A 203 -15.58 -19.23 12.05
N PHE A 204 -15.91 -18.48 13.10
CA PHE A 204 -16.11 -18.97 14.46
C PHE A 204 -17.50 -18.60 15.01
N LYS A 205 -18.54 -18.68 14.16
CA LYS A 205 -19.91 -18.25 14.50
C LYS A 205 -20.42 -18.84 15.83
N ASP A 206 -20.17 -20.13 16.05
CA ASP A 206 -20.70 -20.89 17.20
C ASP A 206 -19.82 -20.79 18.45
N THR A 207 -18.78 -19.98 18.43
CA THR A 207 -17.86 -19.81 19.55
C THR A 207 -18.41 -18.79 20.54
N HIS A 208 -18.19 -19.03 21.85
CA HIS A 208 -18.60 -18.10 22.90
C HIS A 208 -17.98 -16.72 22.70
N TRP A 209 -18.71 -15.65 23.02
CA TRP A 209 -18.29 -14.26 22.77
C TRP A 209 -16.88 -13.92 23.32
N PHE A 210 -16.58 -14.35 24.56
CA PHE A 210 -15.25 -14.14 25.16
C PHE A 210 -14.13 -14.76 24.31
N MET A 211 -14.35 -16.00 23.82
CA MET A 211 -13.36 -16.66 22.96
C MET A 211 -13.22 -16.01 21.58
N LYS A 212 -14.28 -15.37 21.09
CA LYS A 212 -14.18 -14.53 19.87
C LYS A 212 -13.24 -13.35 20.10
N TRP A 213 -13.31 -12.70 21.24
CA TRP A 213 -12.41 -11.60 21.59
C TRP A 213 -10.95 -12.05 21.73
N VAL A 214 -10.73 -13.20 22.36
CA VAL A 214 -9.40 -13.83 22.44
C VAL A 214 -8.85 -14.12 21.04
N LEU A 215 -9.69 -14.67 20.14
CA LEU A 215 -9.32 -14.93 18.75
C LEU A 215 -9.01 -13.64 17.97
N VAL A 216 -9.78 -12.57 18.17
CA VAL A 216 -9.49 -11.26 17.57
C VAL A 216 -8.12 -10.77 17.99
N GLY A 217 -7.79 -10.83 19.29
CA GLY A 217 -6.47 -10.46 19.80
C GLY A 217 -5.34 -11.30 19.21
N GLY A 218 -5.52 -12.61 19.10
CA GLY A 218 -4.55 -13.52 18.49
C GLY A 218 -4.33 -13.23 16.99
N LEU A 219 -5.43 -13.06 16.24
CA LEU A 219 -5.34 -12.71 14.81
C LEU A 219 -4.75 -11.33 14.59
N PHE A 220 -5.03 -10.37 15.49
CA PHE A 220 -4.37 -9.07 15.48
C PHE A 220 -2.86 -9.20 15.55
N CYS A 221 -2.36 -9.99 16.50
CA CYS A 221 -0.91 -10.23 16.67
C CYS A 221 -0.28 -10.97 15.48
N LEU A 222 -1.04 -11.80 14.76
CA LEU A 222 -0.55 -12.51 13.58
C LEU A 222 -0.51 -11.63 12.32
N VAL A 223 -1.53 -10.78 12.13
CA VAL A 223 -1.64 -9.92 10.94
C VAL A 223 -0.67 -8.74 11.02
N ASN A 224 -0.46 -8.24 12.24
CA ASN A 224 0.45 -7.13 12.50
C ASN A 224 1.68 -7.69 13.24
N ASP A 225 2.58 -8.31 12.53
CA ASP A 225 3.77 -8.94 13.10
C ASP A 225 4.55 -8.05 14.09
N THR A 226 4.38 -6.72 13.98
CA THR A 226 4.97 -5.71 14.85
C THR A 226 4.05 -4.51 15.05
N LEU A 227 4.24 -3.75 16.12
CA LEU A 227 3.61 -2.42 16.30
C LEU A 227 4.06 -1.44 15.20
N SER A 228 5.27 -1.64 14.63
CA SER A 228 5.79 -0.79 13.57
C SER A 228 4.92 -0.76 12.33
N GLY A 229 4.32 -1.87 11.97
CA GLY A 229 3.39 -1.92 10.84
C GLY A 229 2.21 -0.95 10.94
N MET A 230 1.84 -0.52 12.16
CA MET A 230 0.75 0.42 12.36
C MET A 230 1.12 1.88 12.10
N ILE A 231 2.40 2.23 12.18
CA ILE A 231 2.87 3.58 11.87
C ILE A 231 2.68 3.88 10.40
N TYR A 232 2.77 2.84 9.56
CA TYR A 232 2.54 2.93 8.13
C TYR A 232 1.05 2.87 7.75
N SER A 233 0.15 3.09 8.71
CA SER A 233 -1.30 2.97 8.53
C SER A 233 -1.89 3.93 7.47
N TYR A 234 -1.21 5.07 7.20
CA TYR A 234 -1.60 6.00 6.12
C TYR A 234 -1.30 5.45 4.72
N TYR A 235 -0.47 4.43 4.61
CA TYR A 235 -0.02 3.91 3.34
C TYR A 235 -1.08 3.00 2.71
N GLY A 236 -1.46 3.28 1.47
CA GLY A 236 -2.52 2.53 0.77
C GLY A 236 -2.31 1.03 0.73
N ASN A 237 -1.04 0.59 0.75
CA ASN A 237 -0.69 -0.83 0.76
C ASN A 237 -1.23 -1.60 1.97
N GLN A 238 -1.48 -0.93 3.09
CA GLN A 238 -2.06 -1.55 4.29
C GLN A 238 -3.53 -1.96 4.09
N PHE A 239 -4.27 -1.24 3.25
CA PHE A 239 -5.65 -1.60 2.94
C PHE A 239 -5.77 -2.77 1.97
N ARG A 240 -4.76 -3.03 1.15
CA ARG A 240 -4.79 -4.05 0.10
C ARG A 240 -5.11 -5.46 0.59
N PRO A 241 -4.47 -5.99 1.66
CA PRO A 241 -4.81 -7.31 2.22
C PRO A 241 -6.26 -7.40 2.64
N LEU A 242 -6.79 -6.33 3.24
CA LEU A 242 -8.15 -6.29 3.74
C LEU A 242 -9.17 -6.26 2.59
N ILE A 243 -8.90 -5.48 1.53
CA ILE A 243 -9.74 -5.46 0.32
C ILE A 243 -9.78 -6.84 -0.33
N MET A 244 -8.64 -7.53 -0.41
CA MET A 244 -8.53 -8.86 -0.98
C MET A 244 -9.41 -9.88 -0.26
N ILE A 245 -9.48 -9.81 1.07
CA ILE A 245 -10.34 -10.68 1.86
C ILE A 245 -11.82 -10.48 1.52
N TYR A 246 -12.25 -9.23 1.41
CA TYR A 246 -13.63 -8.93 1.02
C TYR A 246 -13.94 -9.35 -0.42
N LEU A 247 -12.98 -9.23 -1.35
CA LEU A 247 -13.12 -9.78 -2.69
C LEU A 247 -13.38 -11.28 -2.66
N ILE A 248 -12.61 -12.04 -1.87
CA ILE A 248 -12.76 -13.49 -1.76
C ILE A 248 -14.11 -13.86 -1.09
N TRP A 249 -14.50 -13.19 -0.02
CA TRP A 249 -15.78 -13.46 0.65
C TRP A 249 -16.99 -13.17 -0.25
N ILE A 250 -16.96 -12.05 -0.97
CA ILE A 250 -18.05 -11.70 -1.90
C ILE A 250 -18.04 -12.65 -3.10
N TYR A 251 -16.87 -13.07 -3.57
CA TYR A 251 -16.78 -14.10 -4.62
C TYR A 251 -17.46 -15.41 -4.18
N VAL A 252 -17.15 -15.90 -2.98
CA VAL A 252 -17.80 -17.09 -2.40
C VAL A 252 -19.32 -16.92 -2.31
N ALA A 253 -19.76 -15.78 -1.76
CA ALA A 253 -21.20 -15.48 -1.67
C ALA A 253 -21.88 -15.39 -3.04
N SER A 254 -21.19 -14.84 -4.04
CA SER A 254 -21.67 -14.75 -5.42
C SER A 254 -21.80 -16.11 -6.10
N ARG A 255 -20.97 -17.07 -5.71
CA ARG A 255 -21.12 -18.45 -6.18
C ARG A 255 -22.34 -19.15 -5.59
N GLU A 256 -22.67 -18.87 -4.32
CA GLU A 256 -23.89 -19.39 -3.68
C GLU A 256 -25.15 -18.77 -4.31
N LYS A 257 -25.13 -17.45 -4.52
CA LYS A 257 -26.25 -16.71 -5.12
C LYS A 257 -25.75 -15.51 -5.91
N GLU A 258 -25.69 -15.66 -7.24
CA GLU A 258 -25.35 -14.58 -8.15
C GLU A 258 -26.47 -13.53 -8.20
N THR A 259 -26.13 -12.27 -7.98
CA THR A 259 -27.02 -11.11 -8.06
C THR A 259 -26.33 -9.96 -8.80
N PRO A 260 -27.06 -9.02 -9.42
CA PRO A 260 -26.42 -7.82 -10.01
C PRO A 260 -25.56 -7.05 -8.99
N TRP A 261 -25.96 -7.03 -7.73
CA TRP A 261 -25.21 -6.39 -6.65
C TRP A 261 -23.90 -7.09 -6.35
N SER A 262 -23.86 -8.44 -6.42
CA SER A 262 -22.62 -9.18 -6.19
C SER A 262 -21.61 -8.95 -7.32
N ILE A 263 -22.08 -8.94 -8.57
CA ILE A 263 -21.25 -8.64 -9.73
C ILE A 263 -20.70 -7.22 -9.65
N LEU A 264 -21.55 -6.23 -9.38
CA LEU A 264 -21.15 -4.83 -9.24
C LEU A 264 -20.15 -4.65 -8.09
N SER A 265 -20.39 -5.27 -6.94
CA SER A 265 -19.49 -5.20 -5.78
C SER A 265 -18.12 -5.80 -6.08
N LEU A 266 -18.05 -6.91 -6.82
CA LEU A 266 -16.79 -7.52 -7.22
C LEU A 266 -15.98 -6.59 -8.14
N ILE A 267 -16.62 -5.95 -9.11
CA ILE A 267 -15.98 -4.99 -10.01
C ILE A 267 -15.43 -3.80 -9.19
N ILE A 268 -16.28 -3.22 -8.34
CA ILE A 268 -15.89 -2.04 -7.54
C ILE A 268 -14.75 -2.36 -6.57
N LEU A 269 -14.81 -3.51 -5.89
CA LEU A 269 -13.73 -3.92 -4.97
C LEU A 269 -12.41 -4.20 -5.68
N MET A 270 -12.47 -4.71 -6.92
CA MET A 270 -11.26 -4.90 -7.72
C MET A 270 -10.66 -3.54 -8.13
N PHE A 271 -11.48 -2.54 -8.50
CA PHE A 271 -11.00 -1.17 -8.68
C PHE A 271 -10.43 -0.58 -7.38
N SER A 272 -11.07 -0.84 -6.24
CA SER A 272 -10.53 -0.45 -4.93
C SER A 272 -9.15 -1.06 -4.68
N HIS A 273 -8.98 -2.34 -5.00
CA HIS A 273 -7.71 -3.05 -4.85
C HIS A 273 -6.60 -2.42 -5.70
N TYR A 274 -6.92 -1.95 -6.91
CA TYR A 274 -5.97 -1.26 -7.78
C TYR A 274 -5.69 0.17 -7.34
N SER A 275 -6.65 0.86 -6.74
CA SER A 275 -6.53 2.26 -6.32
C SER A 275 -5.46 2.48 -5.27
N VAL A 276 -5.28 1.53 -4.37
CA VAL A 276 -4.40 1.68 -3.19
C VAL A 276 -2.93 1.46 -3.49
N GLN A 277 -2.61 0.69 -4.53
CA GLN A 277 -1.23 0.50 -4.99
C GLN A 277 -1.17 -0.18 -6.37
N SER A 278 -0.21 0.24 -7.18
CA SER A 278 0.07 -0.31 -8.53
C SER A 278 0.30 -1.83 -8.57
N THR A 279 0.91 -2.38 -7.52
CA THR A 279 1.11 -3.83 -7.41
C THR A 279 -0.18 -4.62 -7.28
N GLY A 280 -1.29 -3.94 -7.00
CA GLY A 280 -2.63 -4.51 -7.02
C GLY A 280 -2.98 -5.11 -8.37
N LEU A 281 -2.47 -4.53 -9.48
CA LEU A 281 -2.67 -5.07 -10.83
C LEU A 281 -2.17 -6.52 -10.93
N PHE A 282 -0.95 -6.76 -10.48
CA PHE A 282 -0.31 -8.06 -10.54
C PHE A 282 -0.97 -9.08 -9.59
N VAL A 283 -1.15 -8.70 -8.32
CA VAL A 283 -1.76 -9.59 -7.33
C VAL A 283 -3.24 -9.87 -7.66
N GLY A 284 -3.97 -8.86 -8.14
CA GLY A 284 -5.35 -9.02 -8.59
C GLY A 284 -5.48 -9.87 -9.85
N GLY A 285 -4.60 -9.68 -10.83
CA GLY A 285 -4.54 -10.52 -12.04
C GLY A 285 -4.28 -11.98 -11.70
N MET A 286 -3.37 -12.22 -10.75
CA MET A 286 -3.09 -13.53 -10.24
C MET A 286 -4.28 -14.16 -9.53
N LEU A 287 -4.96 -13.40 -8.67
CA LEU A 287 -6.19 -13.89 -8.04
C LEU A 287 -7.22 -14.30 -9.10
N VAL A 288 -7.42 -13.49 -10.14
CA VAL A 288 -8.34 -13.84 -11.25
C VAL A 288 -7.95 -15.15 -11.92
N LEU A 289 -6.64 -15.36 -12.20
CA LEU A 289 -6.17 -16.63 -12.79
C LEU A 289 -6.40 -17.83 -11.87
N LEU A 290 -6.18 -17.66 -10.56
CA LEU A 290 -6.41 -18.74 -9.58
C LEU A 290 -7.90 -19.05 -9.43
N LEU A 291 -8.76 -18.03 -9.43
CA LEU A 291 -10.22 -18.21 -9.41
C LEU A 291 -10.71 -18.86 -10.69
N LEU A 292 -10.18 -18.48 -11.86
CA LEU A 292 -10.48 -19.14 -13.12
C LEU A 292 -10.02 -20.60 -13.08
N GLY A 293 -8.82 -20.87 -12.58
CA GLY A 293 -8.31 -22.23 -12.37
C GLY A 293 -9.22 -23.06 -11.48
N PHE A 294 -9.72 -22.48 -10.38
CA PHE A 294 -10.69 -23.15 -9.52
C PHE A 294 -11.98 -23.51 -10.28
N GLU A 295 -12.57 -22.56 -11.01
CA GLU A 295 -13.82 -22.80 -11.77
C GLU A 295 -13.66 -23.86 -12.86
N VAL A 296 -12.51 -23.86 -13.52
CA VAL A 296 -12.25 -24.73 -14.67
C VAL A 296 -11.88 -26.16 -14.25
N PHE A 297 -11.08 -26.33 -13.17
CA PHE A 297 -10.52 -27.63 -12.81
C PHE A 297 -11.20 -28.28 -11.60
N ILE A 298 -11.66 -27.51 -10.62
CA ILE A 298 -12.04 -28.01 -9.30
C ILE A 298 -13.54 -27.87 -9.00
N ALA A 299 -14.16 -26.77 -9.44
CA ALA A 299 -15.55 -26.49 -9.15
C ALA A 299 -16.48 -27.57 -9.72
N LYS A 300 -17.38 -28.10 -8.88
CA LYS A 300 -18.41 -29.06 -9.30
C LYS A 300 -19.38 -28.40 -10.27
N GLN A 301 -19.82 -27.20 -9.96
CA GLN A 301 -20.65 -26.35 -10.80
C GLN A 301 -19.86 -25.07 -11.13
N PRO A 302 -19.24 -24.99 -12.35
CA PRO A 302 -18.41 -23.85 -12.69
C PRO A 302 -19.25 -22.60 -12.94
N ASN A 303 -18.83 -21.48 -12.34
CA ASN A 303 -19.38 -20.17 -12.63
C ASN A 303 -18.29 -19.29 -13.28
N LEU A 304 -18.06 -19.49 -14.56
CA LEU A 304 -17.05 -18.77 -15.34
C LEU A 304 -17.32 -17.27 -15.48
N LYS A 305 -18.57 -16.82 -15.23
CA LYS A 305 -18.93 -15.42 -15.29
C LYS A 305 -18.19 -14.60 -14.24
N LEU A 306 -17.97 -15.15 -13.04
CA LEU A 306 -17.37 -14.43 -11.92
C LEU A 306 -15.90 -14.06 -12.18
N PRO A 307 -14.99 -15.00 -12.58
CA PRO A 307 -13.62 -14.60 -12.95
C PRO A 307 -13.58 -13.65 -14.16
N VAL A 308 -14.46 -13.84 -15.17
CA VAL A 308 -14.58 -12.90 -16.29
C VAL A 308 -14.98 -11.51 -15.81
N THR A 309 -15.93 -11.40 -14.89
CA THR A 309 -16.31 -10.14 -14.26
C THR A 309 -15.13 -9.46 -13.56
N LEU A 310 -14.36 -10.21 -12.79
CA LEU A 310 -13.19 -9.70 -12.08
C LEU A 310 -12.05 -9.26 -13.01
N SER A 311 -12.01 -9.78 -14.24
CA SER A 311 -11.02 -9.35 -15.22
C SER A 311 -11.34 -8.00 -15.89
N ILE A 312 -12.58 -7.47 -15.74
CA ILE A 312 -12.97 -6.17 -16.31
C ILE A 312 -12.10 -5.01 -15.80
N PRO A 313 -11.94 -4.81 -14.48
CA PRO A 313 -11.08 -3.75 -13.97
C PRO A 313 -9.62 -3.91 -14.42
N LEU A 314 -9.12 -5.15 -14.50
CA LEU A 314 -7.79 -5.45 -15.01
C LEU A 314 -7.61 -4.97 -16.45
N ALA A 315 -8.59 -5.25 -17.32
CA ALA A 315 -8.57 -4.81 -18.70
C ALA A 315 -8.63 -3.28 -18.84
N PHE A 316 -9.45 -2.60 -18.04
CA PHE A 316 -9.47 -1.13 -18.00
C PHE A 316 -8.13 -0.55 -17.54
N TYR A 317 -7.46 -1.20 -16.61
CA TYR A 317 -6.14 -0.77 -16.16
C TYR A 317 -5.09 -0.94 -17.26
N VAL A 318 -5.13 -2.04 -18.01
CA VAL A 318 -4.24 -2.26 -19.16
C VAL A 318 -4.50 -1.20 -20.25
N ILE A 319 -5.77 -0.83 -20.50
CA ILE A 319 -6.09 0.28 -21.40
C ILE A 319 -5.50 1.59 -20.91
N GLY A 320 -5.60 1.87 -19.61
CA GLY A 320 -4.97 3.04 -19.00
C GLY A 320 -3.46 3.08 -19.29
N ILE A 321 -2.76 1.95 -19.14
CA ILE A 321 -1.33 1.85 -19.50
C ILE A 321 -1.12 2.13 -21.00
N ILE A 322 -1.93 1.54 -21.87
CA ILE A 322 -1.83 1.79 -23.32
C ILE A 322 -2.07 3.27 -23.63
N SER A 323 -2.94 3.97 -22.89
CA SER A 323 -3.21 5.38 -23.10
C SER A 323 -1.99 6.28 -22.87
N THR A 324 -1.08 5.89 -21.97
CA THR A 324 0.19 6.61 -21.76
C THR A 324 1.15 6.50 -22.96
N MET A 325 0.96 5.47 -23.80
CA MET A 325 1.76 5.26 -25.03
C MET A 325 1.07 5.85 -26.27
N SER A 326 -0.24 5.63 -26.40
CA SER A 326 -1.05 6.13 -27.52
C SER A 326 -2.53 6.19 -27.17
N MET A 327 -3.09 7.40 -27.15
CA MET A 327 -4.52 7.62 -26.92
C MET A 327 -5.40 6.96 -27.98
N LEU A 328 -4.96 6.91 -29.25
CA LEU A 328 -5.68 6.23 -30.31
C LEU A 328 -5.80 4.73 -30.05
N PHE A 329 -4.70 4.07 -29.67
CA PHE A 329 -4.72 2.64 -29.35
C PHE A 329 -5.56 2.37 -28.10
N ALA A 330 -5.53 3.24 -27.10
CA ALA A 330 -6.39 3.12 -25.93
C ALA A 330 -7.89 3.20 -26.28
N LEU A 331 -8.25 4.13 -27.16
CA LEU A 331 -9.63 4.27 -27.66
C LEU A 331 -10.07 2.99 -28.41
N ILE A 332 -9.25 2.51 -29.32
CA ILE A 332 -9.51 1.26 -30.08
C ILE A 332 -9.66 0.08 -29.10
N ALA A 333 -8.74 -0.05 -28.14
CA ALA A 333 -8.79 -1.12 -27.15
C ALA A 333 -10.07 -1.01 -26.27
N THR A 334 -10.49 0.20 -25.93
CA THR A 334 -11.74 0.43 -25.18
C THR A 334 -12.96 -0.03 -26.00
N ILE A 335 -13.05 0.35 -27.27
CA ILE A 335 -14.14 -0.08 -28.15
C ILE A 335 -14.18 -1.61 -28.27
N ILE A 336 -13.01 -2.21 -28.51
CA ILE A 336 -12.88 -3.68 -28.57
C ILE A 336 -13.38 -4.32 -27.26
N LEU A 337 -12.98 -3.81 -26.10
CA LEU A 337 -13.41 -4.34 -24.82
C LEU A 337 -14.92 -4.21 -24.58
N VAL A 338 -15.49 -3.05 -24.89
CA VAL A 338 -16.95 -2.80 -24.74
C VAL A 338 -17.75 -3.79 -25.59
N VAL A 339 -17.23 -4.20 -26.74
CA VAL A 339 -17.89 -5.19 -27.63
C VAL A 339 -17.59 -6.63 -27.17
N LEU A 340 -16.34 -6.93 -26.83
CA LEU A 340 -15.92 -8.30 -26.49
C LEU A 340 -16.48 -8.77 -25.13
N TYR A 341 -16.54 -7.92 -24.11
CA TYR A 341 -17.00 -8.37 -22.80
C TYR A 341 -18.45 -8.86 -22.80
N PRO A 342 -19.43 -8.15 -23.35
CA PRO A 342 -20.80 -8.65 -23.48
C PRO A 342 -20.86 -9.95 -24.29
N LEU A 343 -20.07 -10.04 -25.37
CA LEU A 343 -19.99 -11.25 -26.18
C LEU A 343 -19.41 -12.45 -25.39
N ILE A 344 -18.28 -12.26 -24.69
CA ILE A 344 -17.68 -13.29 -23.84
C ILE A 344 -18.66 -13.70 -22.75
N TYR A 345 -19.30 -12.73 -22.08
CA TYR A 345 -20.27 -12.99 -21.04
C TYR A 345 -21.46 -13.80 -21.55
N TRP A 346 -22.00 -13.45 -22.73
CA TRP A 346 -23.05 -14.21 -23.39
C TRP A 346 -22.61 -15.62 -23.80
N LEU A 347 -21.39 -15.77 -24.35
CA LEU A 347 -20.83 -17.08 -24.72
C LEU A 347 -20.65 -17.98 -23.48
N VAL A 348 -20.12 -17.42 -22.39
CA VAL A 348 -19.96 -18.13 -21.12
C VAL A 348 -21.31 -18.56 -20.56
N GLN A 349 -22.37 -17.74 -20.71
CA GLN A 349 -23.69 -18.07 -20.24
C GLN A 349 -24.36 -19.16 -21.11
N LYS A 350 -24.26 -19.03 -22.42
CA LYS A 350 -24.97 -19.91 -23.38
C LYS A 350 -24.25 -21.25 -23.58
N PHE A 351 -22.90 -21.23 -23.58
CA PHE A 351 -22.05 -22.37 -23.91
C PHE A 351 -21.11 -22.76 -22.79
N SER A 352 -21.55 -22.72 -21.54
CA SER A 352 -20.72 -22.89 -20.34
C SER A 352 -19.78 -24.11 -20.42
N ASN A 353 -20.24 -25.29 -20.87
CA ASN A 353 -19.42 -26.49 -20.96
C ASN A 353 -18.33 -26.39 -22.05
N ILE A 354 -18.63 -25.76 -23.18
CA ILE A 354 -17.67 -25.54 -24.25
C ILE A 354 -16.64 -24.52 -23.81
N MET A 355 -17.09 -23.39 -23.23
CA MET A 355 -16.22 -22.35 -22.72
C MET A 355 -15.32 -22.88 -21.59
N LYS A 356 -15.82 -23.73 -20.71
CA LYS A 356 -15.01 -24.43 -19.71
C LYS A 356 -13.87 -25.22 -20.35
N LYS A 357 -14.13 -25.99 -21.41
CA LYS A 357 -13.09 -26.75 -22.14
C LYS A 357 -12.07 -25.83 -22.82
N ILE A 358 -12.56 -24.76 -23.48
CA ILE A 358 -11.69 -23.78 -24.15
C ILE A 358 -10.80 -23.07 -23.11
N MET A 359 -11.37 -22.56 -22.03
CA MET A 359 -10.62 -21.87 -20.97
C MET A 359 -9.65 -22.81 -20.26
N ARG A 360 -10.03 -24.10 -20.07
CA ARG A 360 -9.12 -25.12 -19.54
C ARG A 360 -7.90 -25.29 -20.44
N PHE A 361 -8.13 -25.45 -21.73
CA PHE A 361 -7.06 -25.62 -22.72
C PHE A 361 -6.18 -24.36 -22.78
N ALA A 362 -6.80 -23.17 -22.84
CA ALA A 362 -6.10 -21.90 -22.87
C ALA A 362 -5.23 -21.69 -21.60
N LEU A 363 -5.75 -22.04 -20.43
CA LEU A 363 -5.03 -21.92 -19.17
C LEU A 363 -3.85 -22.90 -19.09
N ILE A 364 -4.05 -24.16 -19.53
CA ILE A 364 -2.97 -25.14 -19.62
C ILE A 364 -1.89 -24.65 -20.60
N LEU A 365 -2.29 -24.17 -21.78
CA LEU A 365 -1.36 -23.64 -22.77
C LEU A 365 -0.59 -22.43 -22.23
N LEU A 366 -1.26 -21.48 -21.55
CA LEU A 366 -0.63 -20.33 -20.92
C LEU A 366 0.41 -20.77 -19.89
N LEU A 367 0.03 -21.66 -18.97
CA LEU A 367 0.94 -22.15 -17.91
C LEU A 367 2.13 -22.93 -18.50
N ALA A 368 1.87 -23.79 -19.49
CA ALA A 368 2.92 -24.54 -20.18
C ALA A 368 3.87 -23.59 -20.95
N SER A 369 3.32 -22.55 -21.61
CA SER A 369 4.12 -21.57 -22.34
C SER A 369 5.00 -20.77 -21.38
N ILE A 370 4.45 -20.29 -20.25
CA ILE A 370 5.22 -19.56 -19.24
C ILE A 370 6.34 -20.47 -18.69
N LEU A 371 6.03 -21.72 -18.35
CA LEU A 371 7.01 -22.65 -17.84
C LEU A 371 8.11 -22.95 -18.89
N LEU A 372 7.73 -23.21 -20.14
CA LEU A 372 8.68 -23.50 -21.23
C LEU A 372 9.60 -22.30 -21.48
N ILE A 373 9.03 -21.09 -21.60
CA ILE A 373 9.80 -19.85 -21.80
C ILE A 373 10.76 -19.67 -20.62
N SER A 374 10.30 -19.85 -19.41
CA SER A 374 11.11 -19.70 -18.19
C SER A 374 12.27 -20.69 -18.15
N ILE A 375 12.04 -21.96 -18.50
CA ILE A 375 13.07 -22.99 -18.58
C ILE A 375 14.11 -22.61 -19.65
N VAL A 376 13.66 -22.25 -20.85
CA VAL A 376 14.55 -21.87 -21.97
C VAL A 376 15.40 -20.66 -21.59
N MET A 377 14.82 -19.64 -20.94
CA MET A 377 15.55 -18.45 -20.51
C MET A 377 16.55 -18.74 -19.39
N THR A 378 16.21 -19.63 -18.48
CA THR A 378 17.13 -20.09 -17.44
C THR A 378 18.30 -20.88 -18.05
N LEU A 379 18.03 -21.81 -18.96
CA LEU A 379 19.06 -22.61 -19.64
C LEU A 379 19.98 -21.75 -20.53
N LYS A 380 19.48 -20.66 -21.14
CA LYS A 380 20.28 -19.72 -21.92
C LYS A 380 21.05 -18.71 -21.07
N GLY A 381 20.99 -18.78 -19.75
CA GLY A 381 21.64 -17.82 -18.85
C GLY A 381 21.05 -16.40 -18.90
N ILE A 382 19.96 -16.19 -19.64
CA ILE A 382 19.28 -14.88 -19.76
C ILE A 382 18.62 -14.51 -18.44
N ALA A 383 18.19 -15.51 -17.67
CA ALA A 383 17.76 -15.41 -16.29
C ALA A 383 18.81 -16.10 -15.41
N SER A 384 20.04 -15.58 -15.39
CA SER A 384 21.08 -16.21 -14.58
C SER A 384 20.78 -16.05 -13.10
N PRO A 385 21.02 -17.08 -12.30
CA PRO A 385 20.94 -16.97 -10.83
C PRO A 385 21.80 -15.83 -10.25
N VAL A 386 22.87 -15.45 -10.95
CA VAL A 386 23.81 -14.41 -10.52
C VAL A 386 23.26 -12.98 -10.73
N SER A 387 22.54 -12.72 -11.85
CA SER A 387 21.83 -11.43 -12.02
C SER A 387 20.61 -11.32 -11.10
N MET A 388 20.21 -12.42 -10.51
CA MET A 388 19.16 -12.54 -9.52
C MET A 388 19.71 -12.58 -8.10
N ALA A 389 21.03 -12.55 -7.89
CA ALA A 389 21.59 -12.58 -6.55
C ALA A 389 21.16 -11.39 -5.68
N SER A 390 20.74 -10.27 -6.28
CA SER A 390 20.06 -9.17 -5.60
C SER A 390 18.55 -9.42 -5.38
N PHE A 391 17.94 -10.34 -6.16
CA PHE A 391 16.51 -10.67 -6.10
C PHE A 391 16.21 -12.08 -5.60
N ILE A 392 17.19 -12.98 -5.66
CA ILE A 392 17.12 -14.30 -5.02
C ILE A 392 16.92 -14.19 -3.50
N PRO A 393 17.50 -13.22 -2.76
CA PRO A 393 17.03 -12.99 -1.42
C PRO A 393 15.53 -12.83 -1.36
N ASP A 394 14.89 -12.10 -2.29
CA ASP A 394 13.44 -11.89 -2.25
C ASP A 394 12.64 -13.08 -2.83
N TYR A 395 13.23 -13.91 -3.65
CA TYR A 395 12.60 -15.12 -4.17
C TYR A 395 12.83 -16.35 -3.30
N ILE A 396 14.05 -16.61 -2.93
CA ILE A 396 14.34 -17.48 -1.82
C ILE A 396 13.68 -16.91 -0.59
N ASN A 397 13.67 -15.60 -0.38
CA ASN A 397 12.91 -14.92 0.66
C ASN A 397 11.39 -14.99 0.44
N GLY A 398 10.87 -15.42 -0.67
CA GLY A 398 9.51 -15.91 -0.61
C GLY A 398 9.43 -17.24 0.15
N ILE A 399 10.34 -18.18 -0.06
CA ILE A 399 10.48 -19.40 0.75
C ILE A 399 11.39 -19.16 1.94
N THR A 400 12.41 -18.34 1.82
CA THR A 400 13.36 -17.91 2.83
C THR A 400 13.07 -16.50 3.38
N TYR A 401 12.13 -15.70 2.87
CA TYR A 401 11.64 -14.52 3.59
C TYR A 401 11.06 -14.91 4.94
N PHE A 402 10.54 -16.11 5.00
CA PHE A 402 10.27 -16.76 6.25
C PHE A 402 11.52 -17.37 6.89
N THR A 403 12.59 -17.64 6.19
CA THR A 403 13.77 -18.27 6.77
C THR A 403 15.00 -17.38 6.79
N GLU A 404 15.37 -16.66 5.78
CA GLU A 404 16.66 -15.96 5.70
C GLU A 404 16.68 -14.54 6.24
N LYS A 405 15.65 -13.74 6.06
CA LYS A 405 15.56 -12.48 6.84
C LYS A 405 15.41 -12.76 8.32
N SER A 406 14.84 -13.92 8.65
CA SER A 406 14.80 -14.40 10.02
C SER A 406 16.12 -15.03 10.48
N PHE A 407 16.92 -15.61 9.59
CA PHE A 407 18.14 -16.34 9.94
C PHE A 407 19.41 -15.51 9.89
N ILE A 408 19.60 -14.64 8.93
CA ILE A 408 20.89 -14.00 8.64
C ILE A 408 21.05 -12.64 9.32
N SER A 409 19.99 -11.93 9.62
CA SER A 409 20.09 -10.53 10.09
C SER A 409 20.06 -10.33 11.60
N TYR A 410 20.03 -11.38 12.45
CA TYR A 410 19.83 -11.22 13.89
C TYR A 410 20.80 -12.00 14.77
N GLN A 411 21.37 -11.28 15.76
CA GLN A 411 22.22 -11.84 16.80
C GLN A 411 21.48 -12.91 17.63
N ALA A 412 22.20 -13.96 17.98
CA ALA A 412 21.78 -15.30 18.38
C ALA A 412 20.65 -15.48 19.43
N ILE A 413 20.31 -14.48 20.23
CA ILE A 413 19.32 -14.65 21.33
C ILE A 413 17.85 -14.52 20.85
N LEU A 414 17.60 -13.78 19.77
CA LEU A 414 16.26 -13.48 19.28
C LEU A 414 15.82 -14.36 18.10
N LEU A 415 16.77 -15.11 17.53
CA LEU A 415 16.59 -16.04 16.42
C LEU A 415 15.49 -17.08 16.66
N PRO A 416 15.42 -17.74 17.84
CA PRO A 416 14.42 -18.79 18.07
C PRO A 416 12.98 -18.32 17.93
N LEU A 417 12.65 -17.10 18.38
CA LEU A 417 11.27 -16.60 18.37
C LEU A 417 10.81 -16.21 16.97
N LYS A 418 11.69 -15.68 16.11
CA LYS A 418 11.36 -15.42 14.69
C LYS A 418 11.18 -16.71 13.90
N VAL A 419 12.00 -17.70 14.15
CA VAL A 419 11.81 -19.03 13.56
C VAL A 419 10.45 -19.60 13.98
N ILE A 420 10.07 -19.43 15.25
CA ILE A 420 8.77 -19.88 15.75
C ILE A 420 7.62 -19.15 15.03
N TYR A 421 7.72 -17.81 14.86
CA TYR A 421 6.70 -17.06 14.11
C TYR A 421 6.53 -17.59 12.69
N THR A 422 7.63 -17.83 12.00
CA THR A 422 7.66 -18.43 10.65
C THR A 422 7.03 -19.82 10.65
N LEU A 423 7.43 -20.70 11.58
CA LEU A 423 6.88 -22.04 11.70
C LEU A 423 5.37 -22.02 12.01
N VAL A 424 4.92 -21.07 12.82
CA VAL A 424 3.49 -20.86 13.09
C VAL A 424 2.74 -20.49 11.83
N GLY A 425 3.25 -19.54 11.05
CA GLY A 425 2.66 -19.16 9.76
C GLY A 425 2.52 -20.35 8.81
N TRP A 426 3.59 -21.13 8.65
CA TRP A 426 3.57 -22.36 7.84
C TRP A 426 2.63 -23.44 8.42
N ALA A 427 2.62 -23.62 9.74
CA ALA A 427 1.71 -24.56 10.40
C ALA A 427 0.24 -24.19 10.12
N LEU A 428 -0.12 -22.90 10.21
CA LEU A 428 -1.47 -22.44 9.89
C LEU A 428 -1.82 -22.65 8.42
N LEU A 429 -0.88 -22.41 7.50
CA LEU A 429 -1.06 -22.68 6.07
C LEU A 429 -1.29 -24.19 5.83
N ILE A 430 -0.47 -25.05 6.42
CA ILE A 430 -0.65 -26.52 6.38
C ILE A 430 -2.00 -26.89 6.98
N GLY A 431 -2.41 -26.24 8.06
CA GLY A 431 -3.74 -26.42 8.66
C GLY A 431 -4.88 -26.19 7.65
N VAL A 432 -4.80 -25.11 6.84
CA VAL A 432 -5.77 -24.87 5.76
C VAL A 432 -5.74 -25.98 4.71
N LEU A 433 -4.55 -26.41 4.30
CA LEU A 433 -4.40 -27.47 3.29
C LEU A 433 -4.94 -28.82 3.79
N CYS A 434 -4.78 -29.13 5.07
CA CYS A 434 -5.26 -30.35 5.70
C CYS A 434 -6.74 -30.28 6.11
N TYR A 435 -7.33 -29.11 6.21
CA TYR A 435 -8.71 -28.95 6.65
C TYR A 435 -9.66 -29.70 5.71
N ARG A 436 -10.20 -30.81 6.21
CA ARG A 436 -11.18 -31.62 5.46
C ARG A 436 -12.49 -30.84 5.42
N CYS A 437 -12.83 -30.35 4.26
CA CYS A 437 -14.11 -29.71 4.09
C CYS A 437 -14.73 -30.10 2.76
N GLU A 438 -15.96 -30.53 2.82
CA GLU A 438 -16.80 -30.78 1.64
C GLU A 438 -17.31 -29.45 1.07
N VAL A 439 -17.25 -28.36 1.86
CA VAL A 439 -17.66 -27.03 1.49
C VAL A 439 -16.72 -26.48 0.42
N GLU A 440 -17.28 -26.03 -0.66
CA GLU A 440 -16.56 -25.57 -1.86
C GLU A 440 -15.66 -24.36 -1.58
N GLU A 441 -16.04 -23.52 -0.60
CA GLU A 441 -15.25 -22.38 -0.12
C GLU A 441 -13.83 -22.78 0.31
N TYR A 442 -13.69 -23.84 1.12
CA TYR A 442 -12.36 -24.29 1.58
C TYR A 442 -11.53 -24.92 0.46
N ARG A 443 -12.19 -25.51 -0.54
CA ARG A 443 -11.50 -25.96 -1.76
C ARG A 443 -10.95 -24.79 -2.54
N LEU A 444 -11.71 -23.70 -2.62
CA LEU A 444 -11.24 -22.44 -3.25
C LEU A 444 -9.99 -21.89 -2.54
N TYR A 445 -10.02 -21.83 -1.20
CA TYR A 445 -8.85 -21.38 -0.43
C TYR A 445 -7.62 -22.26 -0.69
N LYS A 446 -7.79 -23.58 -0.76
CA LYS A 446 -6.69 -24.50 -1.12
C LYS A 446 -6.14 -24.24 -2.51
N VAL A 447 -7.00 -23.97 -3.49
CA VAL A 447 -6.56 -23.65 -4.84
C VAL A 447 -5.76 -22.34 -4.86
N ILE A 448 -6.21 -21.31 -4.12
CA ILE A 448 -5.46 -20.07 -4.00
C ILE A 448 -4.08 -20.34 -3.38
N LEU A 449 -4.00 -21.07 -2.27
CA LEU A 449 -2.74 -21.37 -1.60
C LEU A 449 -1.81 -22.24 -2.45
N VAL A 450 -2.29 -23.38 -2.94
CA VAL A 450 -1.49 -24.32 -3.74
C VAL A 450 -1.06 -23.69 -5.07
N GLY A 451 -1.98 -23.00 -5.73
CA GLY A 451 -1.67 -22.31 -6.98
C GLY A 451 -0.62 -21.23 -6.78
N THR A 452 -0.72 -20.44 -5.68
CA THR A 452 0.30 -19.45 -5.34
C THR A 452 1.63 -20.13 -5.06
N LEU A 453 1.68 -21.18 -4.27
CA LEU A 453 2.91 -21.92 -3.98
C LEU A 453 3.56 -22.49 -5.25
N ILE A 454 2.78 -23.17 -6.09
CA ILE A 454 3.30 -23.82 -7.29
C ILE A 454 3.73 -22.78 -8.35
N PHE A 455 2.96 -21.73 -8.54
CA PHE A 455 3.20 -20.77 -9.60
C PHE A 455 4.27 -19.75 -9.23
N PHE A 456 4.22 -19.23 -8.00
CA PHE A 456 5.08 -18.11 -7.57
C PHE A 456 6.38 -18.55 -6.91
N TYR A 457 6.39 -19.73 -6.30
CA TYR A 457 7.60 -20.27 -5.67
C TYR A 457 8.26 -21.35 -6.53
N ASN A 458 7.86 -21.44 -7.80
CA ASN A 458 8.52 -22.31 -8.77
C ASN A 458 9.88 -21.69 -9.15
N PRO A 459 11.01 -22.41 -8.94
CA PRO A 459 12.35 -21.89 -9.21
C PRO A 459 12.61 -21.52 -10.67
N PHE A 460 11.80 -22.00 -11.61
CA PHE A 460 11.89 -21.64 -13.02
C PHE A 460 11.00 -20.45 -13.39
N VAL A 461 9.81 -20.32 -12.80
CA VAL A 461 8.81 -19.32 -13.16
C VAL A 461 9.07 -18.00 -12.45
N ALA A 462 9.41 -18.04 -11.17
CA ALA A 462 9.59 -16.86 -10.35
C ALA A 462 10.70 -15.92 -10.86
N PRO A 463 11.87 -16.40 -11.30
CA PRO A 463 12.89 -15.55 -11.90
C PRO A 463 12.41 -14.78 -13.12
N PHE A 464 11.64 -15.45 -13.99
CA PHE A 464 11.08 -14.82 -15.18
C PHE A 464 10.08 -13.72 -14.81
N ILE A 465 9.15 -14.01 -13.92
CA ILE A 465 8.13 -13.05 -13.48
C ILE A 465 8.79 -11.87 -12.77
N SER A 466 9.73 -12.11 -11.86
CA SER A 466 10.45 -11.06 -11.15
C SER A 466 11.23 -10.15 -12.09
N LYS A 467 11.92 -10.72 -13.09
CA LYS A 467 12.74 -9.94 -14.03
C LYS A 467 11.91 -9.10 -15.00
N TYR A 468 10.82 -9.65 -15.53
CA TYR A 468 10.12 -9.05 -16.68
C TYR A 468 8.77 -8.43 -16.35
N LEU A 469 8.14 -8.82 -15.24
CA LEU A 469 6.78 -8.37 -14.91
C LEU A 469 6.68 -7.52 -13.66
N THR A 470 7.45 -7.81 -12.60
CA THR A 470 7.17 -7.20 -11.29
C THR A 470 8.38 -6.63 -10.56
N GLY A 471 9.61 -7.02 -10.89
CA GLY A 471 10.80 -6.61 -10.13
C GLY A 471 10.70 -6.97 -8.63
N ILE A 472 11.18 -6.08 -7.79
CA ILE A 472 11.18 -6.19 -6.30
C ILE A 472 9.79 -6.49 -5.71
N VAL A 473 8.73 -6.16 -6.43
CA VAL A 473 7.35 -6.28 -5.96
C VAL A 473 6.85 -7.73 -5.92
N TYR A 474 7.61 -8.65 -6.50
CA TYR A 474 7.27 -10.07 -6.52
C TYR A 474 6.98 -10.66 -5.12
N GLY A 475 7.78 -10.29 -4.12
CA GLY A 475 7.58 -10.71 -2.73
C GLY A 475 6.22 -10.35 -2.12
N ARG A 476 5.53 -9.33 -2.67
CA ARG A 476 4.20 -8.90 -2.20
C ARG A 476 3.07 -9.88 -2.54
N THR A 477 3.34 -10.91 -3.34
CA THR A 477 2.40 -12.00 -3.63
C THR A 477 2.16 -12.92 -2.44
N THR A 478 3.04 -12.89 -1.45
CA THR A 478 2.89 -13.61 -0.17
C THR A 478 1.59 -13.26 0.56
N ILE A 479 0.98 -12.11 0.24
CA ILE A 479 -0.33 -11.71 0.78
C ILE A 479 -1.45 -12.73 0.49
N LEU A 480 -1.34 -13.49 -0.60
CA LEU A 480 -2.28 -14.56 -0.92
C LEU A 480 -2.08 -15.80 -0.06
N LEU A 481 -0.85 -16.02 0.44
CA LEU A 481 -0.51 -17.16 1.29
C LEU A 481 -0.80 -16.85 2.76
N PHE A 482 -0.36 -15.71 3.24
CA PHE A 482 -0.43 -15.32 4.66
C PHE A 482 -1.48 -14.23 4.86
N SER A 483 -2.70 -14.54 4.43
CA SER A 483 -3.86 -13.67 4.60
C SER A 483 -4.56 -13.92 5.94
N LEU A 484 -5.40 -12.99 6.36
CA LEU A 484 -6.29 -13.17 7.50
C LEU A 484 -7.19 -14.42 7.34
N ILE A 485 -7.57 -14.78 6.11
CA ILE A 485 -8.31 -16.01 5.82
C ILE A 485 -7.46 -17.24 6.19
N THR A 486 -6.21 -17.27 5.75
CA THR A 486 -5.29 -18.38 6.05
C THR A 486 -5.10 -18.55 7.55
N PHE A 487 -4.91 -17.46 8.26
CA PHE A 487 -4.73 -17.48 9.71
C PHE A 487 -6.02 -17.93 10.42
N ALA A 488 -7.16 -17.35 10.09
CA ALA A 488 -8.43 -17.71 10.71
C ALA A 488 -8.83 -19.17 10.44
N VAL A 489 -8.71 -19.64 9.20
CA VAL A 489 -9.04 -21.02 8.82
C VAL A 489 -8.01 -22.00 9.37
N GLY A 490 -6.73 -21.66 9.39
CA GLY A 490 -5.68 -22.48 10.01
C GLY A 490 -5.93 -22.68 11.50
N VAL A 491 -6.22 -21.61 12.25
CA VAL A 491 -6.59 -21.70 13.67
C VAL A 491 -7.86 -22.56 13.84
N LYS A 492 -8.87 -22.36 12.98
CA LYS A 492 -10.10 -23.17 13.00
C LYS A 492 -9.81 -24.66 12.81
N PHE A 493 -8.89 -25.01 11.91
CA PHE A 493 -8.47 -26.39 11.70
C PHE A 493 -7.95 -27.01 13.01
N TYR A 494 -6.95 -26.38 13.64
CA TYR A 494 -6.35 -26.93 14.87
C TYR A 494 -7.35 -27.00 16.03
N VAL A 495 -8.18 -25.98 16.20
CA VAL A 495 -9.25 -25.97 17.19
C VAL A 495 -10.26 -27.12 16.92
N SER A 496 -10.54 -27.43 15.66
CA SER A 496 -11.46 -28.50 15.27
C SER A 496 -10.93 -29.92 15.59
N LEU A 497 -9.62 -30.10 15.71
CA LEU A 497 -9.02 -31.38 16.11
C LEU A 497 -9.31 -31.72 17.57
N MET A 498 -9.61 -30.72 18.38
CA MET A 498 -9.94 -30.94 19.80
C MET A 498 -11.38 -31.40 19.96
N LYS A 499 -11.57 -32.51 20.68
CA LYS A 499 -12.92 -33.11 20.91
C LYS A 499 -13.70 -32.38 22.00
N SER A 500 -13.05 -32.00 23.09
CA SER A 500 -13.72 -31.36 24.23
C SER A 500 -13.71 -29.84 24.14
N ILE A 501 -14.75 -29.20 24.72
CA ILE A 501 -14.84 -27.73 24.79
C ILE A 501 -13.66 -27.16 25.60
N LYS A 502 -13.30 -27.83 26.72
CA LYS A 502 -12.15 -27.43 27.54
C LYS A 502 -10.84 -27.42 26.75
N ALA A 503 -10.59 -28.50 25.97
CA ALA A 503 -9.39 -28.59 25.13
C ALA A 503 -9.39 -27.51 24.03
N LYS A 504 -10.52 -27.21 23.40
CA LYS A 504 -10.66 -26.10 22.43
C LYS A 504 -10.31 -24.76 23.07
N THR A 505 -10.83 -24.49 24.26
CA THR A 505 -10.57 -23.28 25.01
C THR A 505 -9.08 -23.13 25.35
N ILE A 506 -8.48 -24.19 25.92
CA ILE A 506 -7.06 -24.19 26.30
C ILE A 506 -6.18 -23.98 25.07
N LEU A 507 -6.46 -24.68 23.95
CA LEU A 507 -5.70 -24.52 22.72
C LEU A 507 -5.81 -23.10 22.16
N THR A 508 -7.02 -22.53 22.14
CA THR A 508 -7.22 -21.15 21.64
C THR A 508 -6.49 -20.13 22.51
N LEU A 509 -6.57 -20.25 23.82
CA LEU A 509 -5.82 -19.37 24.75
C LEU A 509 -4.30 -19.54 24.57
N GLY A 510 -3.82 -20.78 24.44
CA GLY A 510 -2.42 -21.09 24.21
C GLY A 510 -1.89 -20.48 22.90
N LEU A 511 -2.63 -20.66 21.79
CA LEU A 511 -2.27 -20.06 20.50
C LEU A 511 -2.25 -18.53 20.58
N THR A 512 -3.27 -17.92 21.19
CA THR A 512 -3.31 -16.45 21.35
C THR A 512 -2.17 -15.95 22.22
N ALA A 513 -1.82 -16.67 23.29
CA ALA A 513 -0.67 -16.32 24.12
C ALA A 513 0.65 -16.41 23.34
N VAL A 514 0.86 -17.47 22.55
CA VAL A 514 2.03 -17.60 21.67
C VAL A 514 2.09 -16.44 20.67
N PHE A 515 0.97 -16.12 20.00
CA PHE A 515 0.94 -15.02 19.04
C PHE A 515 1.22 -13.68 19.71
N GLY A 516 0.69 -13.45 20.93
CA GLY A 516 0.97 -12.25 21.71
C GLY A 516 2.44 -12.13 22.10
N ILE A 517 3.06 -13.21 22.55
CA ILE A 517 4.51 -13.24 22.88
C ILE A 517 5.36 -12.94 21.65
N LEU A 518 5.04 -13.56 20.50
CA LEU A 518 5.76 -13.33 19.25
C LEU A 518 5.60 -11.88 18.78
N PHE A 519 4.42 -11.32 18.87
CA PHE A 519 4.14 -9.92 18.51
C PHE A 519 4.91 -8.94 19.41
N ILE A 520 4.87 -9.14 20.73
CA ILE A 520 5.61 -8.31 21.69
C ILE A 520 7.12 -8.40 21.40
N ASN A 521 7.64 -9.61 21.23
CA ASN A 521 9.06 -9.82 20.95
C ASN A 521 9.49 -9.12 19.66
N ASN A 522 8.73 -9.30 18.56
CA ASN A 522 9.02 -8.64 17.30
C ASN A 522 8.92 -7.11 17.43
N SER A 523 7.94 -6.60 18.18
CA SER A 523 7.79 -5.18 18.43
C SER A 523 8.96 -4.60 19.23
N VAL A 524 9.49 -5.32 20.22
CA VAL A 524 10.67 -4.91 20.99
C VAL A 524 11.91 -4.89 20.13
N ILE A 525 12.10 -5.89 19.25
CA ILE A 525 13.26 -5.94 18.34
C ILE A 525 13.26 -4.75 17.39
N HIS A 526 12.07 -4.40 16.87
CA HIS A 526 11.91 -3.27 15.96
C HIS A 526 11.67 -1.93 16.69
N ALA A 527 11.66 -1.94 18.03
CA ALA A 527 11.55 -0.71 18.82
C ALA A 527 12.75 0.23 18.68
N GLN A 528 13.87 -0.25 18.12
CA GLN A 528 14.99 0.61 17.74
C GLN A 528 14.67 1.49 16.53
N ASP A 529 13.74 1.03 15.67
CA ASP A 529 13.20 1.81 14.55
C ASP A 529 12.14 2.82 15.01
N PHE A 530 11.68 2.72 16.28
CA PHE A 530 10.83 3.66 16.98
C PHE A 530 11.61 4.25 18.14
N SER A 531 11.64 5.53 18.25
CA SER A 531 11.82 6.05 19.58
C SER A 531 10.56 5.69 20.38
N LEU A 532 10.64 4.73 21.29
CA LEU A 532 9.63 4.51 22.34
C LEU A 532 9.50 5.74 23.25
N LYS A 533 9.91 6.87 22.76
CA LYS A 533 9.82 8.21 23.34
C LYS A 533 8.39 8.70 23.48
N PHE A 534 7.39 7.88 23.10
CA PHE A 534 6.00 8.19 23.46
C PHE A 534 5.77 8.25 24.97
N LEU A 535 6.71 7.76 25.78
CA LEU A 535 6.72 7.88 27.24
C LEU A 535 7.55 9.08 27.74
N ILE A 536 8.35 9.69 26.88
CA ILE A 536 9.20 10.84 27.21
C ILE A 536 8.70 11.98 26.34
N ASN A 537 8.22 13.06 26.95
CA ASN A 537 7.84 14.27 26.20
C ASN A 537 9.07 14.77 25.41
N ASP A 538 9.23 14.31 24.17
CA ASP A 538 10.26 14.81 23.27
C ASP A 538 9.71 16.05 22.56
N THR A 539 10.08 17.22 23.04
CA THR A 539 9.67 18.50 22.49
C THR A 539 10.41 18.87 21.21
N THR A 540 11.26 17.99 20.67
CA THR A 540 12.03 18.26 19.46
C THR A 540 11.25 17.99 18.18
N TYR A 541 10.11 17.28 18.25
CA TYR A 541 9.27 16.93 17.11
C TYR A 541 7.90 17.60 17.18
N ASP A 542 7.42 18.06 16.04
CA ASP A 542 6.03 18.50 15.91
C ASP A 542 5.08 17.29 16.00
N PRO A 543 4.12 17.27 16.93
CA PRO A 543 3.25 16.11 17.16
C PRO A 543 2.29 15.84 15.99
N TYR A 544 2.04 16.81 15.13
CA TYR A 544 1.11 16.70 14.02
C TYR A 544 1.80 16.26 12.73
N TYR A 545 2.92 16.91 12.38
CA TYR A 545 3.75 16.57 11.23
C TYR A 545 4.69 15.38 11.50
N LYS A 546 4.95 15.11 12.80
CA LYS A 546 5.91 14.06 13.22
C LYS A 546 7.31 14.26 12.59
N LEU A 547 7.68 15.50 12.41
CA LEU A 547 8.96 15.98 11.91
C LEU A 547 9.66 16.83 12.96
N PRO A 548 11.01 16.93 12.93
CA PRO A 548 11.73 17.85 13.80
C PRO A 548 11.24 19.30 13.60
N TYR A 549 11.01 20.02 14.70
CA TYR A 549 10.67 21.45 14.63
C TYR A 549 11.71 22.25 13.86
N ASP A 550 12.99 21.99 14.11
CA ASP A 550 14.10 22.70 13.45
C ASP A 550 14.05 22.52 11.92
N LEU A 551 13.61 21.36 11.41
CA LEU A 551 13.44 21.12 9.98
C LEU A 551 12.28 21.93 9.40
N ILE A 552 11.14 21.95 10.12
CA ILE A 552 9.96 22.73 9.72
C ILE A 552 10.28 24.22 9.68
N GLU A 553 11.02 24.70 10.66
CA GLU A 553 11.45 26.11 10.72
C GLU A 553 12.43 26.48 9.58
N ALA A 554 13.39 25.60 9.31
CA ALA A 554 14.34 25.79 8.20
C ALA A 554 13.62 25.87 6.86
N GLU A 555 12.65 25.00 6.63
CA GLU A 555 11.83 24.98 5.42
C GLU A 555 10.96 26.23 5.29
N LYS A 556 10.30 26.66 6.37
CA LYS A 556 9.51 27.88 6.39
C LYS A 556 10.36 29.10 6.07
N ALA A 557 11.54 29.22 6.68
CA ALA A 557 12.45 30.32 6.42
C ALA A 557 12.91 30.33 4.96
N LEU A 558 13.14 29.14 4.35
CA LEU A 558 13.47 29.03 2.93
C LEU A 558 12.31 29.53 2.05
N VAL A 559 11.07 29.09 2.33
CA VAL A 559 9.89 29.49 1.55
C VAL A 559 9.63 31.00 1.67
N GLU A 560 9.70 31.56 2.86
CA GLU A 560 9.53 32.99 3.10
C GLU A 560 10.57 33.81 2.34
N TYR A 561 11.85 33.43 2.44
CA TYR A 561 12.91 34.07 1.70
C TYR A 561 12.73 33.96 0.19
N LYS A 562 12.34 32.79 -0.32
CA LYS A 562 12.04 32.57 -1.74
C LYS A 562 10.96 33.52 -2.24
N LEU A 563 9.84 33.65 -1.52
CA LEU A 563 8.73 34.52 -1.91
C LEU A 563 9.14 36.00 -1.92
N GLU A 564 9.98 36.43 -0.98
CA GLU A 564 10.51 37.79 -0.91
C GLU A 564 11.51 38.07 -2.03
N TYR A 565 12.42 37.13 -2.32
CA TYR A 565 13.50 37.27 -3.26
C TYR A 565 13.03 37.24 -4.72
N PHE A 566 12.28 36.21 -5.11
CA PHE A 566 11.87 36.02 -6.50
C PHE A 566 10.63 36.85 -6.87
N LYS A 567 9.81 37.26 -5.90
CA LYS A 567 8.56 38.05 -6.11
C LYS A 567 7.55 37.38 -7.06
N GLU A 568 7.80 36.15 -7.45
CA GLU A 568 6.96 35.32 -8.32
C GLU A 568 6.53 34.08 -7.51
N PRO A 569 5.26 34.00 -7.06
CA PRO A 569 4.78 32.86 -6.26
C PRO A 569 4.95 31.53 -6.98
N ASP A 570 4.76 31.52 -8.30
CA ASP A 570 4.80 30.30 -9.13
C ASP A 570 6.20 29.89 -9.59
N TYR A 571 7.24 30.69 -9.24
CA TYR A 571 8.61 30.33 -9.58
C TYR A 571 9.03 29.07 -8.85
N ARG A 572 9.45 28.08 -9.61
CA ARG A 572 9.89 26.78 -9.06
C ARG A 572 11.39 26.85 -8.74
N THR A 573 11.68 26.51 -7.51
CA THR A 573 13.02 26.58 -6.93
C THR A 573 13.62 25.20 -6.75
N THR A 574 14.90 25.04 -7.06
CA THR A 574 15.61 23.77 -6.86
C THR A 574 16.30 23.77 -5.50
N VAL A 575 15.94 22.81 -4.67
CA VAL A 575 16.47 22.64 -3.32
C VAL A 575 17.23 21.33 -3.19
N MET A 576 18.43 21.36 -2.61
CA MET A 576 19.18 20.20 -2.16
C MET A 576 19.22 20.20 -0.63
N SER A 577 18.78 19.12 0.00
CA SER A 577 18.75 19.00 1.44
C SER A 577 19.53 17.79 1.93
N CYS A 578 20.24 17.95 3.03
CA CYS A 578 20.85 16.83 3.77
C CYS A 578 19.80 15.93 4.44
N ASP A 579 18.59 16.42 4.63
CA ASP A 579 17.50 15.66 5.23
C ASP A 579 16.43 15.33 4.17
N LEU A 580 16.25 14.04 3.89
CA LEU A 580 15.28 13.59 2.90
C LEU A 580 13.82 13.89 3.29
N ARG A 581 13.57 14.20 4.55
CA ARG A 581 12.24 14.54 5.08
C ARG A 581 11.74 15.92 4.63
N THR A 582 12.62 16.78 4.12
CA THR A 582 12.21 18.05 3.47
C THR A 582 11.23 17.85 2.33
N ARG A 583 11.22 16.68 1.70
CA ARG A 583 10.23 16.34 0.68
C ARG A 583 8.79 16.32 1.18
N PHE A 584 8.58 16.11 2.47
CA PHE A 584 7.24 16.07 3.05
C PHE A 584 6.61 17.43 3.20
N LEU A 585 7.44 18.47 3.30
CA LEU A 585 7.02 19.86 3.34
C LEU A 585 6.95 20.49 1.94
N TYR A 586 6.91 19.63 0.92
CA TYR A 586 6.94 20.00 -0.48
C TYR A 586 5.81 20.95 -0.86
N GLU A 587 6.18 22.21 -1.12
CA GLU A 587 5.29 23.15 -1.79
C GLU A 587 5.35 22.89 -3.30
N PRO A 588 4.23 22.94 -4.05
CA PRO A 588 4.25 22.74 -5.50
C PRO A 588 5.21 23.68 -6.26
N GLN A 589 5.58 24.78 -5.64
CA GLN A 589 6.49 25.79 -6.13
C GLN A 589 7.97 25.47 -5.90
N ILE A 590 8.27 24.50 -5.02
CA ILE A 590 9.63 24.10 -4.68
C ILE A 590 9.94 22.78 -5.38
N LEU A 591 10.95 22.80 -6.24
CA LEU A 591 11.49 21.59 -6.83
C LEU A 591 12.52 21.00 -5.88
N VAL A 592 12.12 20.04 -5.05
CA VAL A 592 13.07 19.37 -4.17
C VAL A 592 13.91 18.40 -4.99
N PHE A 593 15.15 18.79 -5.19
CA PHE A 593 16.12 18.04 -5.97
C PHE A 593 16.84 17.03 -5.10
N ASN A 594 16.09 16.17 -4.44
CA ASN A 594 16.71 15.14 -3.68
C ASN A 594 17.06 13.97 -4.59
N VAL A 595 18.15 13.40 -4.27
CA VAL A 595 18.68 12.18 -4.80
C VAL A 595 17.56 11.15 -4.97
N ALA A 596 17.57 10.51 -6.11
CA ALA A 596 16.93 9.22 -6.27
C ALA A 596 17.23 8.34 -5.03
N THR A 597 16.27 7.61 -4.57
CA THR A 597 16.46 6.75 -3.41
C THR A 597 17.65 5.82 -3.63
N LEU A 598 18.28 5.36 -2.58
CA LEU A 598 19.31 4.32 -2.65
C LEU A 598 18.87 3.16 -3.56
N ARG A 599 17.58 2.86 -3.56
CA ARG A 599 16.96 1.85 -4.43
C ARG A 599 17.08 2.18 -5.91
N ASP A 600 16.72 3.40 -6.34
CA ASP A 600 16.83 3.79 -7.74
C ASP A 600 18.29 3.93 -8.17
N PHE A 601 19.17 4.31 -7.25
CA PHE A 601 20.62 4.30 -7.43
C PHE A 601 21.10 2.88 -7.73
N TYR A 602 20.76 1.89 -6.89
CA TYR A 602 21.19 0.50 -7.09
C TYR A 602 20.53 -0.18 -8.30
N MET A 603 19.31 0.21 -8.67
CA MET A 603 18.62 -0.38 -9.83
C MET A 603 19.10 0.18 -11.16
N ASN A 604 19.67 1.37 -11.20
CA ASN A 604 20.11 2.05 -12.42
C ASN A 604 21.60 2.39 -12.40
N TYR A 605 22.41 1.64 -11.67
CA TYR A 605 23.82 1.94 -11.44
C TYR A 605 24.62 2.17 -12.72
N ASP A 606 24.39 1.39 -13.77
CA ASP A 606 25.12 1.48 -15.04
C ASP A 606 24.66 2.64 -15.97
N THR A 607 23.50 3.25 -15.70
CA THR A 607 22.90 4.28 -16.57
C THR A 607 22.40 5.51 -15.81
N ASN A 608 22.87 5.69 -14.56
CA ASN A 608 22.23 6.57 -13.60
C ASN A 608 22.55 8.06 -13.83
N PRO A 609 21.60 8.89 -14.30
CA PRO A 609 21.80 10.33 -14.41
C PRO A 609 21.90 11.03 -13.05
N TYR A 610 21.67 10.31 -11.95
CA TYR A 610 21.64 10.83 -10.58
C TYR A 610 22.94 10.60 -9.79
N GLU A 611 23.97 9.98 -10.38
CA GLU A 611 25.22 9.66 -9.70
C GLU A 611 25.86 10.90 -9.06
N TYR A 612 25.93 12.00 -9.78
CA TYR A 612 26.50 13.25 -9.26
C TYR A 612 25.63 13.93 -8.20
N ARG A 613 24.32 13.79 -8.29
CA ARG A 613 23.39 14.31 -7.27
C ARG A 613 23.51 13.52 -5.96
N MET A 614 23.70 12.19 -6.05
CA MET A 614 24.01 11.35 -4.91
C MET A 614 25.32 11.76 -4.24
N PHE A 615 26.31 12.06 -5.05
CA PHE A 615 27.60 12.52 -4.55
C PHE A 615 27.46 13.85 -3.78
N ILE A 616 26.74 14.84 -4.33
CA ILE A 616 26.49 16.11 -3.64
C ILE A 616 25.72 15.85 -2.33
N TYR A 617 24.67 15.03 -2.37
CA TYR A 617 23.93 14.66 -1.17
C TYR A 617 24.82 14.02 -0.10
N SER A 618 25.70 13.10 -0.52
CA SER A 618 26.67 12.47 0.38
C SER A 618 27.65 13.48 0.98
N LEU A 619 28.11 14.46 0.19
CA LEU A 619 28.96 15.54 0.70
C LEU A 619 28.27 16.40 1.75
N LEU A 620 26.95 16.64 1.59
CA LEU A 620 26.17 17.42 2.55
C LEU A 620 25.89 16.63 3.83
N THR A 621 25.54 15.35 3.72
CA THR A 621 25.14 14.53 4.86
C THR A 621 26.32 13.97 5.65
N ASN A 622 27.42 13.62 4.99
CA ASN A 622 28.59 13.00 5.58
C ASN A 622 29.83 13.91 5.51
N SER A 623 29.63 15.22 5.67
CA SER A 623 30.67 16.23 5.45
C SER A 623 31.94 16.00 6.29
N LYS A 624 31.81 15.56 7.53
CA LYS A 624 32.96 15.26 8.41
C LYS A 624 33.84 14.14 7.85
N SER A 625 33.23 13.04 7.39
CA SER A 625 33.94 11.91 6.78
C SER A 625 34.67 12.32 5.50
N TRP A 626 33.99 13.08 4.62
CA TRP A 626 34.59 13.55 3.38
C TRP A 626 35.72 14.55 3.62
N ALA A 627 35.61 15.45 4.61
CA ALA A 627 36.67 16.38 4.95
C ALA A 627 37.93 15.68 5.48
N GLU A 628 37.77 14.56 6.21
CA GLU A 628 38.89 13.76 6.69
C GLU A 628 39.51 12.89 5.60
N GLU A 629 38.71 12.25 4.73
CA GLU A 629 39.17 11.28 3.74
C GLU A 629 39.67 11.92 2.46
N GLU A 630 38.92 12.89 1.92
CA GLU A 630 39.19 13.52 0.62
C GLU A 630 38.73 14.99 0.55
N PRO A 631 39.38 15.91 1.29
CA PRO A 631 38.95 17.32 1.37
C PRO A 631 38.89 18.04 0.01
N SER A 632 39.65 17.55 -0.99
CA SER A 632 39.71 18.15 -2.34
C SER A 632 38.37 18.07 -3.09
N VAL A 633 37.43 17.20 -2.67
CA VAL A 633 36.11 17.09 -3.30
C VAL A 633 35.26 18.35 -3.18
N TYR A 634 35.52 19.19 -2.17
CA TYR A 634 34.82 20.47 -1.98
C TYR A 634 35.24 21.54 -2.99
N ASN A 635 36.41 21.43 -3.63
CA ASN A 635 36.87 22.40 -4.64
C ASN A 635 35.91 22.49 -5.86
N ASP A 636 35.19 21.43 -6.16
CA ASP A 636 34.27 21.34 -7.29
C ASP A 636 32.80 21.54 -6.89
N LEU A 637 32.50 21.76 -5.60
CA LEU A 637 31.12 21.75 -5.08
C LEU A 637 30.26 22.83 -5.75
N GLU A 638 30.77 24.08 -5.87
CA GLU A 638 30.07 25.17 -6.56
C GLU A 638 29.71 24.80 -8.00
N ARG A 639 30.70 24.35 -8.78
CA ARG A 639 30.52 23.96 -10.18
C ARG A 639 29.42 22.86 -10.31
N ARG A 640 29.44 21.88 -9.43
CA ARG A 640 28.46 20.79 -9.42
C ARG A 640 27.06 21.28 -9.05
N MET A 641 26.93 22.11 -8.03
CA MET A 641 25.64 22.67 -7.64
C MET A 641 25.05 23.52 -8.75
N ARG A 642 25.87 24.37 -9.38
CA ARG A 642 25.45 25.19 -10.52
C ARG A 642 25.07 24.37 -11.75
N ALA A 643 25.75 23.26 -12.03
CA ALA A 643 25.42 22.35 -13.12
C ALA A 643 24.01 21.72 -12.97
N TYR A 644 23.52 21.59 -11.74
CA TYR A 644 22.18 21.12 -11.45
C TYR A 644 21.20 22.23 -11.10
N THR A 645 21.54 23.47 -11.31
CA THR A 645 20.71 24.65 -11.02
C THR A 645 20.14 24.64 -9.58
N ILE A 646 20.97 24.19 -8.62
CA ILE A 646 20.56 24.16 -7.21
C ILE A 646 20.57 25.58 -6.66
N GLU A 647 19.42 26.09 -6.26
CA GLU A 647 19.27 27.46 -5.75
C GLU A 647 19.34 27.54 -4.23
N PHE A 648 18.84 26.51 -3.56
CA PHE A 648 18.88 26.43 -2.10
C PHE A 648 19.53 25.15 -1.61
N VAL A 649 20.26 25.26 -0.51
CA VAL A 649 20.93 24.14 0.14
C VAL A 649 20.60 24.14 1.62
N ILE A 650 20.15 23.01 2.13
CA ILE A 650 19.96 22.78 3.57
C ILE A 650 21.03 21.78 4.02
N VAL A 651 21.84 22.18 4.99
CA VAL A 651 22.93 21.38 5.56
C VAL A 651 22.77 21.20 7.07
N PRO A 652 23.36 20.18 7.68
CA PRO A 652 23.34 20.03 9.14
C PRO A 652 24.09 21.22 9.80
N ALA A 653 23.61 21.69 10.96
CA ALA A 653 24.29 22.77 11.70
C ALA A 653 25.61 22.32 12.38
N ASP A 654 25.79 21.00 12.55
CA ASP A 654 26.98 20.37 13.09
C ASP A 654 27.91 19.76 12.01
N GLY A 655 27.78 20.21 10.75
CA GLY A 655 28.60 19.78 9.64
C GLY A 655 30.09 20.20 9.79
N ASP A 656 30.91 19.76 8.85
CA ASP A 656 32.33 20.13 8.86
C ASP A 656 32.57 21.61 8.53
N PRO A 657 33.49 22.29 9.21
CA PRO A 657 33.83 23.69 8.91
C PRO A 657 34.22 23.95 7.45
N LEU A 658 34.89 23.00 6.79
CA LEU A 658 35.28 23.11 5.37
C LEU A 658 34.04 23.20 4.46
N LEU A 659 32.97 22.46 4.76
CA LEU A 659 31.70 22.57 4.04
C LEU A 659 31.13 24.00 4.14
N TYR A 660 31.12 24.59 5.34
CA TYR A 660 30.58 25.93 5.56
C TYR A 660 31.43 27.01 4.93
N GLU A 661 32.75 26.87 5.00
CA GLU A 661 33.69 27.79 4.33
C GLU A 661 33.49 27.76 2.79
N THR A 662 33.40 26.54 2.24
CA THR A 662 33.15 26.34 0.81
C THR A 662 31.79 26.93 0.39
N LEU A 663 30.70 26.58 1.10
CA LEU A 663 29.39 27.16 0.80
C LEU A 663 29.38 28.68 0.95
N GLY A 664 30.00 29.21 1.99
CA GLY A 664 30.07 30.64 2.24
C GLY A 664 30.88 31.44 1.18
N SER A 665 31.70 30.76 0.37
CA SER A 665 32.44 31.42 -0.72
C SER A 665 31.58 31.77 -1.94
N PHE A 666 30.45 31.07 -2.16
CA PHE A 666 29.58 31.27 -3.34
C PHE A 666 28.08 31.33 -3.05
N ALA A 667 27.65 31.09 -1.80
CA ALA A 667 26.26 31.09 -1.38
C ALA A 667 26.04 32.00 -0.15
N ASN A 668 24.87 32.61 -0.06
CA ASN A 668 24.49 33.45 1.07
C ASN A 668 23.74 32.59 2.12
N ARG A 669 24.20 32.64 3.37
CA ARG A 669 23.48 32.01 4.47
C ARG A 669 22.24 32.87 4.80
N ILE A 670 21.05 32.24 4.67
CA ILE A 670 19.76 32.92 4.89
C ILE A 670 19.10 32.55 6.21
N TYR A 671 19.41 31.38 6.74
CA TYR A 671 18.82 30.90 8.00
C TYR A 671 19.78 29.96 8.73
N ILE A 672 19.67 29.90 10.06
CA ILE A 672 20.35 28.95 10.93
C ILE A 672 19.51 28.70 12.18
N ASN A 673 19.41 27.44 12.59
CA ASN A 673 18.94 27.01 13.90
C ASN A 673 19.86 25.93 14.50
N ASN A 674 19.43 25.20 15.53
CA ASN A 674 20.30 24.25 16.21
C ASN A 674 20.68 23.04 15.34
N SER A 675 19.86 22.65 14.36
CA SER A 675 20.03 21.42 13.57
C SER A 675 20.36 21.67 12.10
N TYR A 676 19.98 22.84 11.54
CA TYR A 676 20.10 23.11 10.10
C TYR A 676 20.59 24.52 9.80
N VAL A 677 21.32 24.63 8.69
CA VAL A 677 21.72 25.89 8.07
C VAL A 677 21.19 25.91 6.64
N VAL A 678 20.58 27.01 6.23
CA VAL A 678 20.05 27.20 4.87
C VAL A 678 20.86 28.22 4.12
N TYR A 679 21.30 27.87 2.91
CA TYR A 679 22.03 28.74 2.01
C TYR A 679 21.24 28.97 0.72
N HIS A 680 21.36 30.16 0.15
CA HIS A 680 20.88 30.57 -1.17
C HIS A 680 22.03 30.78 -2.13
N ILE A 681 22.00 30.11 -3.29
CA ILE A 681 23.00 30.25 -4.36
C ILE A 681 22.43 31.20 -5.42
N SER A 682 22.96 32.41 -5.51
CA SER A 682 22.47 33.38 -6.49
C SER A 682 23.04 33.09 -7.89
N TYR A 683 22.16 33.11 -8.89
CA TYR A 683 22.51 33.00 -10.32
C TYR A 683 22.39 34.34 -11.09
N LEU A 684 21.95 35.41 -10.42
CA LEU A 684 21.64 36.69 -11.07
C LEU A 684 22.83 37.53 -11.45
N ASN A 685 24.07 37.11 -11.16
CA ASN A 685 25.28 37.86 -11.43
C ASN A 685 26.24 37.21 -12.46
N GLN A 686 25.72 36.41 -13.37
CA GLN A 686 26.51 35.88 -14.48
C GLN A 686 25.93 36.26 -15.84
#